data_7a24a469982c3dc409fff1c275ddb729
#
_entry.id   7a24a469982c3dc409fff1c275ddb729
#
_cell.length_a   1.000
_cell.length_b   1.000
_cell.length_c   1.000
_cell.angle_alpha   90.00
_cell.angle_beta   90.00
_cell.angle_gamma   90.00
#
_symmetry.space_group_name_H-M   'P 1'
#
loop_
_entity.id
_entity.type
_entity.pdbx_description
1 polymer ?
#
loop_
_entity_poly.entity_id
_entity_poly.type
_entity_poly.pdbx_seq_one_letter_code
_entity_poly.pdbx_strand_id
1 'polypeptide(L)'
;MTLSRRSALKLGLGAGALEVLGRPVLLGAEPVATARVLDTAVVKARPLPLSAVRLTGGPLKHAQELSARYLLQLEPDRMLAYYRKRAGLEPKAEPYGGWDGDGRNLTGHIAGHHLSGVSLMWAATGDARFKERADYIVRELKTVQDAHGDGYLSALAGGRKAFGDLARGEIRSAAFDLNGEWSPWYTLHKTYAGLRDAYRHTGNQTALDVETRFATWAEKILAGLDDAQLQHMMNTEFGGMNEVLADLYADTGDQRWLALSYKFEHRAFIEPLRRHEDDLAGTHGNTQVPKLIGSAARFVYAGRPEDLLASSFFWDQVVQHHSFSSGGHGKDEYFGPPDQLSDWIDGRTCETCNTYNMLKLTRRLFSVWPDPHYADYHERALFNHILASIDPEDGRVCYMVPVGGGNQGVTHEYQDMLRDFTCDVGTGMESHALHGYGMYYEADDRLWVNLYAPSTAEWAAAGVRLAVQTDFPEGETAKLTLTLRAPREFTLALRRPYWAGSAFQARVNGQELAAASEPPRADDQSRGSQYRDAGPDVSSYAEVKRVWRTGDVVEVALPKTLRIEPLPDNPRRASLMWGPLVLAGDLGPEPERRQRQTEGESPARPAPPAPPKVPVLVAAERPVATWLQPVAGAPGRFKSDGVGREPDAGGRVSEVEFQPFFRLHRRTYSTYWDLFTPGEWDQQKAAYAADAERLRKLAAASVAYLQPGEVVFERQFNYQAGEGAQPQRILGRPGRRGRTWFSYDLPVEPAHPMVLIATYFSGDRRGTPADFEIQVDGRTISDQHLGLSDPHRFFDLEYRLPEDLVRGKSKVTVRFQAKQGSQIATVFGLRMIRGDAAR
;
A
#
# COMPACT_ATOMS: atom_id res chain seq x y z
N MET A 1 -66.03 10.95 -23.48
CA MET A 1 -66.21 10.35 -22.15
C MET A 1 -64.92 9.58 -21.83
N THR A 2 -64.15 10.13 -20.96
CA THR A 2 -62.85 9.67 -20.50
C THR A 2 -63.00 8.49 -19.55
N LEU A 3 -62.40 7.35 -19.87
CA LEU A 3 -62.28 6.23 -18.94
C LEU A 3 -60.82 6.22 -18.40
N SER A 4 -60.71 6.22 -17.08
CA SER A 4 -59.51 6.44 -16.28
C SER A 4 -58.54 5.24 -16.28
N ARG A 5 -57.24 5.55 -16.19
CA ARG A 5 -56.08 4.63 -16.11
C ARG A 5 -56.00 3.71 -14.91
N ARG A 6 -57.12 3.32 -14.26
CA ARG A 6 -57.11 2.52 -12.99
C ARG A 6 -57.70 1.11 -13.10
N SER A 7 -58.05 0.62 -14.30
CA SER A 7 -58.67 -0.69 -14.44
C SER A 7 -57.90 -1.74 -15.25
N ALA A 8 -56.60 -1.50 -15.53
CA ALA A 8 -55.77 -2.45 -16.29
C ALA A 8 -54.66 -3.13 -15.45
N LEU A 9 -54.80 -3.19 -14.16
CA LEU A 9 -53.75 -3.74 -13.26
C LEU A 9 -54.30 -4.85 -12.35
N LYS A 10 -55.21 -5.67 -12.80
CA LYS A 10 -55.68 -6.84 -12.03
C LYS A 10 -56.00 -8.04 -12.91
N LEU A 11 -55.11 -8.45 -13.81
CA LEU A 11 -55.19 -9.79 -14.45
C LEU A 11 -53.82 -10.05 -15.14
N GLY A 12 -52.84 -10.62 -14.41
CA GLY A 12 -51.52 -10.93 -14.95
C GLY A 12 -50.52 -11.44 -13.95
N LEU A 13 -51.01 -12.04 -12.82
CA LEU A 13 -50.14 -12.74 -11.90
C LEU A 13 -50.46 -14.23 -11.93
N GLY A 14 -49.76 -14.94 -12.80
CA GLY A 14 -49.91 -16.39 -12.92
C GLY A 14 -49.41 -16.91 -14.24
N ALA A 15 -48.14 -17.10 -14.42
CA ALA A 15 -47.43 -17.92 -15.41
C ALA A 15 -46.24 -17.12 -16.00
N GLY A 16 -45.09 -17.12 -15.33
CA GLY A 16 -43.90 -16.45 -15.80
C GLY A 16 -42.69 -16.61 -14.89
N ALA A 17 -42.73 -17.58 -13.99
CA ALA A 17 -41.58 -17.85 -13.10
C ALA A 17 -40.90 -19.17 -13.47
N LEU A 18 -40.62 -19.38 -14.75
CA LEU A 18 -39.80 -20.52 -15.23
C LEU A 18 -39.34 -20.28 -16.68
N GLU A 19 -38.44 -19.33 -16.91
CA GLU A 19 -37.63 -19.29 -18.12
C GLU A 19 -36.63 -18.09 -18.06
N VAL A 20 -35.84 -18.02 -17.02
CA VAL A 20 -34.57 -17.30 -17.02
C VAL A 20 -33.51 -18.27 -16.53
N LEU A 21 -33.49 -19.48 -17.06
CA LEU A 21 -32.39 -20.39 -17.03
C LEU A 21 -31.77 -20.44 -18.42
N GLY A 22 -30.71 -19.66 -18.59
CA GLY A 22 -29.60 -20.07 -19.42
C GLY A 22 -29.79 -19.96 -20.91
N ARG A 23 -29.59 -18.80 -21.46
CA ARG A 23 -28.66 -18.79 -22.60
C ARG A 23 -27.27 -18.56 -22.03
N PRO A 24 -26.27 -19.47 -22.30
CA PRO A 24 -24.87 -19.14 -22.05
C PRO A 24 -24.59 -17.94 -22.99
N VAL A 25 -24.36 -16.78 -22.38
CA VAL A 25 -23.59 -15.73 -23.07
C VAL A 25 -22.22 -16.35 -23.23
N LEU A 26 -21.99 -16.97 -24.38
CA LEU A 26 -20.69 -17.25 -24.91
C LEU A 26 -20.00 -15.88 -25.00
N LEU A 27 -19.30 -15.47 -23.95
CA LEU A 27 -18.28 -14.44 -24.03
C LEU A 27 -17.21 -15.02 -24.96
N GLY A 28 -17.38 -14.78 -26.26
CA GLY A 28 -16.38 -15.02 -27.27
C GLY A 28 -15.26 -13.97 -27.16
N ALA A 29 -14.52 -13.97 -26.06
CA ALA A 29 -13.15 -13.57 -26.10
C ALA A 29 -12.38 -14.86 -26.39
N GLU A 30 -11.82 -14.99 -27.57
CA GLU A 30 -10.76 -15.96 -27.79
C GLU A 30 -9.74 -15.77 -26.68
N PRO A 31 -9.25 -16.84 -26.03
CA PRO A 31 -8.22 -16.70 -25.02
C PRO A 31 -7.05 -16.00 -25.72
N VAL A 32 -6.74 -14.79 -25.28
CA VAL A 32 -5.49 -14.10 -25.66
C VAL A 32 -4.39 -15.09 -25.39
N ALA A 33 -3.52 -15.30 -26.37
CA ALA A 33 -2.45 -16.29 -26.28
C ALA A 33 -1.74 -16.10 -24.92
N THR A 34 -1.92 -17.08 -24.03
CA THR A 34 -1.33 -17.05 -22.71
C THR A 34 0.18 -16.91 -22.85
N ALA A 35 0.78 -16.04 -22.04
CA ALA A 35 2.22 -15.91 -21.95
C ALA A 35 2.88 -17.31 -21.97
N ARG A 36 3.89 -17.46 -22.81
CA ARG A 36 4.69 -18.67 -22.81
C ARG A 36 5.41 -18.73 -21.48
N VAL A 37 4.87 -19.51 -20.55
CA VAL A 37 5.64 -19.99 -19.39
C VAL A 37 6.69 -20.93 -19.95
N LEU A 38 7.95 -20.49 -19.98
CA LEU A 38 9.04 -21.22 -20.63
C LEU A 38 9.42 -22.52 -19.89
N ASP A 39 9.08 -22.60 -18.60
CA ASP A 39 9.25 -23.80 -17.79
C ASP A 39 8.02 -24.03 -16.90
N THR A 40 7.21 -25.01 -17.27
CA THR A 40 6.04 -25.43 -16.47
C THR A 40 6.45 -26.13 -15.18
N ALA A 41 7.70 -26.57 -15.05
CA ALA A 41 8.19 -27.25 -13.83
C ALA A 41 8.32 -26.28 -12.65
N VAL A 42 8.53 -24.99 -12.91
CA VAL A 42 8.66 -23.95 -11.88
C VAL A 42 7.30 -23.52 -11.35
N VAL A 43 6.30 -23.33 -12.21
CA VAL A 43 4.95 -22.90 -11.83
C VAL A 43 4.10 -24.10 -11.47
N LYS A 44 3.73 -24.20 -10.20
CA LYS A 44 2.93 -25.31 -9.63
C LYS A 44 1.46 -24.97 -9.48
N ALA A 45 1.15 -23.70 -9.35
CA ALA A 45 -0.23 -23.20 -9.25
C ALA A 45 -0.39 -21.94 -10.12
N ARG A 46 -1.35 -21.94 -11.04
CA ARG A 46 -1.65 -20.77 -11.86
C ARG A 46 -2.86 -20.06 -11.30
N PRO A 47 -2.81 -18.73 -11.05
CA PRO A 47 -4.02 -18.03 -10.68
C PRO A 47 -5.04 -18.14 -11.81
N LEU A 48 -6.31 -18.36 -11.49
CA LEU A 48 -7.35 -18.25 -12.49
C LEU A 48 -7.31 -16.83 -13.11
N PRO A 49 -7.47 -16.69 -14.41
CA PRO A 49 -7.52 -15.38 -15.06
C PRO A 49 -8.53 -14.47 -14.36
N LEU A 50 -8.20 -13.18 -14.19
CA LEU A 50 -9.11 -12.22 -13.58
C LEU A 50 -10.49 -12.20 -14.28
N SER A 51 -10.51 -12.40 -15.61
CA SER A 51 -11.72 -12.54 -16.40
C SER A 51 -12.58 -13.78 -16.09
N ALA A 52 -11.99 -14.76 -15.42
CA ALA A 52 -12.67 -15.98 -15.00
C ALA A 52 -13.32 -15.88 -13.62
N VAL A 53 -13.04 -14.80 -12.87
CA VAL A 53 -13.56 -14.59 -11.51
C VAL A 53 -14.49 -13.38 -11.51
N ARG A 54 -15.69 -13.55 -10.93
CA ARG A 54 -16.67 -12.46 -10.80
C ARG A 54 -17.10 -12.33 -9.35
N LEU A 55 -16.88 -11.17 -8.75
CA LEU A 55 -17.46 -10.85 -7.45
C LEU A 55 -18.97 -10.69 -7.58
N THR A 56 -19.72 -11.31 -6.67
CA THR A 56 -21.19 -11.32 -6.71
C THR A 56 -21.82 -10.50 -5.59
N GLY A 57 -21.04 -10.10 -4.58
CA GLY A 57 -21.51 -9.31 -3.43
C GLY A 57 -20.41 -9.00 -2.44
N GLY A 58 -20.80 -8.49 -1.28
CA GLY A 58 -19.92 -8.18 -0.17
C GLY A 58 -19.07 -6.91 -0.35
N PRO A 59 -18.21 -6.59 0.64
CA PRO A 59 -17.47 -5.33 0.66
C PRO A 59 -16.47 -5.19 -0.48
N LEU A 60 -15.87 -6.30 -0.95
CA LEU A 60 -14.94 -6.27 -2.08
C LEU A 60 -15.64 -5.86 -3.39
N LYS A 61 -16.87 -6.37 -3.60
CA LYS A 61 -17.68 -5.97 -4.77
C LYS A 61 -18.05 -4.50 -4.71
N HIS A 62 -18.43 -4.01 -3.54
CA HIS A 62 -18.77 -2.60 -3.33
C HIS A 62 -17.58 -1.68 -3.63
N ALA A 63 -16.40 -1.99 -3.11
CA ALA A 63 -15.17 -1.24 -3.41
C ALA A 63 -14.81 -1.26 -4.91
N GLN A 64 -14.98 -2.41 -5.58
CA GLN A 64 -14.80 -2.53 -7.03
C GLN A 64 -15.75 -1.60 -7.81
N GLU A 65 -17.01 -1.49 -7.39
CA GLU A 65 -18.02 -0.63 -8.04
C GLU A 65 -17.71 0.86 -7.83
N LEU A 66 -17.20 1.24 -6.65
CA LEU A 66 -16.75 2.61 -6.37
C LEU A 66 -15.57 2.99 -7.29
N SER A 67 -14.55 2.13 -7.35
CA SER A 67 -13.39 2.33 -8.23
C SER A 67 -13.79 2.34 -9.72
N ALA A 68 -14.74 1.49 -10.13
CA ALA A 68 -15.26 1.48 -11.49
C ALA A 68 -15.90 2.82 -11.89
N ARG A 69 -16.67 3.44 -10.98
CA ARG A 69 -17.23 4.78 -11.20
C ARG A 69 -16.16 5.84 -11.35
N TYR A 70 -15.15 5.81 -10.47
CA TYR A 70 -14.02 6.75 -10.52
C TYR A 70 -13.24 6.63 -11.84
N LEU A 71 -12.90 5.41 -12.27
CA LEU A 71 -12.20 5.18 -13.55
C LEU A 71 -12.96 5.73 -14.74
N LEU A 72 -14.30 5.67 -14.74
CA LEU A 72 -15.14 6.22 -15.82
C LEU A 72 -15.31 7.76 -15.72
N GLN A 73 -15.10 8.36 -14.57
CA GLN A 73 -15.14 9.81 -14.38
C GLN A 73 -13.90 10.50 -14.97
N LEU A 74 -12.76 9.82 -14.98
CA LEU A 74 -11.51 10.36 -15.49
C LEU A 74 -11.54 10.52 -17.01
N GLU A 75 -10.96 11.60 -17.50
CA GLU A 75 -10.91 11.98 -18.91
C GLU A 75 -9.54 11.66 -19.51
N PRO A 76 -9.42 10.67 -20.41
CA PRO A 76 -8.13 10.28 -20.99
C PRO A 76 -7.38 11.41 -21.70
N ASP A 77 -8.09 12.30 -22.41
CA ASP A 77 -7.46 13.39 -23.15
C ASP A 77 -6.73 14.39 -22.24
N ARG A 78 -7.20 14.58 -21.01
CA ARG A 78 -6.53 15.38 -19.99
C ARG A 78 -5.24 14.72 -19.51
N MET A 79 -5.24 13.40 -19.28
CA MET A 79 -4.05 12.63 -18.89
C MET A 79 -3.01 12.57 -20.01
N LEU A 80 -3.47 12.55 -21.27
CA LEU A 80 -2.62 12.44 -22.46
C LEU A 80 -2.15 13.80 -22.99
N ALA A 81 -2.60 14.91 -22.41
CA ALA A 81 -2.29 16.25 -22.90
C ALA A 81 -0.78 16.52 -22.95
N TYR A 82 -0.04 16.17 -21.91
CA TYR A 82 1.42 16.33 -21.91
C TYR A 82 2.14 15.33 -22.83
N TYR A 83 1.66 14.10 -22.99
CA TYR A 83 2.20 13.17 -23.98
C TYR A 83 2.14 13.77 -25.38
N ARG A 84 0.99 14.31 -25.79
CA ARG A 84 0.80 14.96 -27.07
C ARG A 84 1.70 16.19 -27.22
N LYS A 85 1.73 17.07 -26.21
CA LYS A 85 2.57 18.25 -26.17
C LYS A 85 4.06 17.92 -26.36
N ARG A 86 4.60 16.89 -25.68
CA ARG A 86 6.01 16.47 -25.82
C ARG A 86 6.34 15.88 -27.20
N ALA A 87 5.35 15.35 -27.89
CA ALA A 87 5.48 14.85 -29.28
C ALA A 87 5.24 15.93 -30.35
N GLY A 88 5.04 17.19 -29.97
CA GLY A 88 4.73 18.28 -30.89
C GLY A 88 3.30 18.24 -31.46
N LEU A 89 2.41 17.49 -30.81
CA LEU A 89 1.00 17.39 -31.17
C LEU A 89 0.16 18.32 -30.29
N GLU A 90 -0.93 18.88 -30.84
CA GLU A 90 -1.87 19.68 -30.10
C GLU A 90 -2.57 18.85 -29.02
N PRO A 91 -2.57 19.28 -27.74
CA PRO A 91 -3.38 18.66 -26.70
C PRO A 91 -4.88 18.73 -27.03
N LYS A 92 -5.64 17.69 -26.72
CA LYS A 92 -7.08 17.62 -26.97
C LYS A 92 -7.92 18.18 -25.82
N ALA A 93 -7.32 18.34 -24.65
CA ALA A 93 -7.95 18.90 -23.46
C ALA A 93 -6.91 19.56 -22.55
N GLU A 94 -7.37 20.41 -21.62
CA GLU A 94 -6.52 20.95 -20.55
C GLU A 94 -6.02 19.82 -19.65
N PRO A 95 -4.72 19.79 -19.30
CA PRO A 95 -4.14 18.71 -18.51
C PRO A 95 -4.67 18.68 -17.08
N TYR A 96 -4.48 17.55 -16.43
CA TYR A 96 -4.57 17.47 -14.99
C TYR A 96 -3.32 18.08 -14.33
N GLY A 97 -3.41 18.29 -13.01
CA GLY A 97 -2.34 18.86 -12.18
C GLY A 97 -1.78 17.84 -11.17
N GLY A 98 -1.48 18.32 -9.96
CA GLY A 98 -0.93 17.49 -8.89
C GLY A 98 0.43 16.90 -9.28
N TRP A 99 0.65 15.62 -8.92
CA TRP A 99 1.89 14.92 -9.28
C TRP A 99 1.99 14.56 -10.77
N ASP A 100 0.88 14.66 -11.51
CA ASP A 100 0.85 14.50 -12.97
C ASP A 100 1.03 15.84 -13.72
N GLY A 101 1.20 16.96 -13.00
CA GLY A 101 1.38 18.29 -13.56
C GLY A 101 2.69 18.49 -14.32
N ASP A 102 2.83 19.65 -15.02
CA ASP A 102 4.05 19.99 -15.77
C ASP A 102 5.27 20.27 -14.85
N GLY A 103 6.44 20.34 -15.46
CA GLY A 103 7.71 20.60 -14.77
C GLY A 103 8.37 19.33 -14.23
N ARG A 104 9.12 19.45 -13.13
CA ARG A 104 9.78 18.32 -12.48
C ARG A 104 8.76 17.56 -11.62
N ASN A 105 7.93 16.77 -12.27
CA ASN A 105 6.87 15.94 -11.70
C ASN A 105 6.91 14.52 -12.27
N LEU A 106 6.05 13.63 -11.78
CA LEU A 106 5.84 12.29 -12.33
C LEU A 106 4.91 12.30 -13.55
N THR A 107 4.97 13.37 -14.37
CA THR A 107 4.04 13.64 -15.47
C THR A 107 3.90 12.44 -16.40
N GLY A 108 2.69 11.93 -16.52
CA GLY A 108 2.36 10.76 -17.36
C GLY A 108 2.17 9.44 -16.60
N HIS A 109 2.54 9.36 -15.30
CA HIS A 109 2.38 8.11 -14.54
C HIS A 109 0.90 7.73 -14.39
N ILE A 110 0.01 8.71 -14.21
CA ILE A 110 -1.43 8.46 -14.03
C ILE A 110 -2.05 7.89 -15.30
N ALA A 111 -1.62 8.31 -16.48
CA ALA A 111 -2.12 7.72 -17.73
C ALA A 111 -1.80 6.22 -17.81
N GLY A 112 -0.62 5.81 -17.35
CA GLY A 112 -0.23 4.40 -17.25
C GLY A 112 -1.10 3.64 -16.25
N HIS A 113 -1.26 4.14 -15.04
CA HIS A 113 -2.12 3.55 -14.02
C HIS A 113 -3.59 3.46 -14.47
N HIS A 114 -4.09 4.51 -15.13
CA HIS A 114 -5.46 4.49 -15.63
C HIS A 114 -5.64 3.45 -16.74
N LEU A 115 -4.68 3.29 -17.64
CA LEU A 115 -4.70 2.25 -18.67
C LEU A 115 -4.70 0.84 -18.05
N SER A 116 -3.85 0.60 -17.03
CA SER A 116 -3.90 -0.63 -16.21
C SER A 116 -5.28 -0.79 -15.56
N GLY A 117 -5.76 0.22 -14.84
CA GLY A 117 -7.01 0.18 -14.10
C GLY A 117 -8.23 -0.16 -14.99
N VAL A 118 -8.37 0.48 -16.15
CA VAL A 118 -9.49 0.18 -17.06
C VAL A 118 -9.35 -1.19 -17.72
N SER A 119 -8.13 -1.64 -18.02
CA SER A 119 -7.88 -2.97 -18.59
C SER A 119 -8.22 -4.08 -17.59
N LEU A 120 -7.80 -3.90 -16.32
CA LEU A 120 -8.10 -4.80 -15.21
C LEU A 120 -9.61 -4.79 -14.88
N MET A 121 -10.24 -3.61 -14.89
CA MET A 121 -11.68 -3.48 -14.60
C MET A 121 -12.53 -4.14 -15.70
N TRP A 122 -12.11 -4.03 -16.96
CA TRP A 122 -12.72 -4.83 -18.04
C TRP A 122 -12.63 -6.33 -17.76
N ALA A 123 -11.44 -6.82 -17.45
CA ALA A 123 -11.24 -8.22 -17.10
C ALA A 123 -12.12 -8.63 -15.91
N ALA A 124 -12.17 -7.82 -14.85
CA ALA A 124 -12.90 -8.13 -13.62
C ALA A 124 -14.42 -8.08 -13.78
N THR A 125 -14.96 -7.25 -14.68
CA THR A 125 -16.41 -6.97 -14.75
C THR A 125 -17.05 -7.41 -16.06
N GLY A 126 -16.30 -7.37 -17.18
CA GLY A 126 -16.84 -7.55 -18.54
C GLY A 126 -17.59 -6.34 -19.07
N ASP A 127 -17.51 -5.17 -18.43
CA ASP A 127 -18.16 -3.94 -18.89
C ASP A 127 -17.36 -3.33 -20.06
N ALA A 128 -17.96 -3.34 -21.25
CA ALA A 128 -17.33 -2.92 -22.49
C ALA A 128 -16.78 -1.48 -22.48
N ARG A 129 -17.36 -0.60 -21.68
CA ARG A 129 -16.90 0.80 -21.55
C ARG A 129 -15.42 0.90 -21.14
N PHE A 130 -14.94 -0.02 -20.32
CA PHE A 130 -13.55 -0.06 -19.91
C PHE A 130 -12.62 -0.49 -21.04
N LYS A 131 -13.02 -1.51 -21.82
CA LYS A 131 -12.27 -1.94 -23.00
C LYS A 131 -12.19 -0.83 -24.06
N GLU A 132 -13.30 -0.18 -24.36
CA GLU A 132 -13.36 0.93 -25.33
C GLU A 132 -12.40 2.07 -24.90
N ARG A 133 -12.34 2.36 -23.60
CA ARG A 133 -11.44 3.37 -23.02
C ARG A 133 -9.98 2.96 -23.13
N ALA A 134 -9.65 1.70 -22.80
CA ALA A 134 -8.30 1.15 -22.97
C ALA A 134 -7.86 1.23 -24.44
N ASP A 135 -8.71 0.80 -25.37
CA ASP A 135 -8.44 0.84 -26.81
C ASP A 135 -8.23 2.28 -27.32
N TYR A 136 -8.98 3.24 -26.78
CA TYR A 136 -8.80 4.67 -27.08
C TYR A 136 -7.43 5.18 -26.62
N ILE A 137 -7.06 4.93 -25.36
CA ILE A 137 -5.79 5.37 -24.79
C ILE A 137 -4.61 4.77 -25.57
N VAL A 138 -4.67 3.49 -25.91
CA VAL A 138 -3.62 2.81 -26.71
C VAL A 138 -3.46 3.46 -28.07
N ARG A 139 -4.55 3.79 -28.78
CA ARG A 139 -4.48 4.50 -30.09
C ARG A 139 -3.81 5.87 -29.96
N GLU A 140 -4.13 6.62 -28.91
CA GLU A 140 -3.52 7.92 -28.66
C GLU A 140 -2.02 7.79 -28.32
N LEU A 141 -1.64 6.84 -27.47
CA LEU A 141 -0.23 6.57 -27.15
C LEU A 141 0.56 6.15 -28.40
N LYS A 142 -0.06 5.33 -29.28
CA LYS A 142 0.54 5.00 -30.58
C LYS A 142 0.76 6.25 -31.43
N THR A 143 -0.23 7.14 -31.52
CA THR A 143 -0.13 8.40 -32.26
C THR A 143 1.01 9.27 -31.72
N VAL A 144 1.17 9.36 -30.42
CA VAL A 144 2.26 10.07 -29.75
C VAL A 144 3.61 9.44 -30.07
N GLN A 145 3.73 8.11 -29.97
CA GLN A 145 4.95 7.39 -30.27
C GLN A 145 5.37 7.51 -31.74
N ASP A 146 4.39 7.44 -32.66
CA ASP A 146 4.64 7.64 -34.11
C ASP A 146 5.14 9.06 -34.40
N ALA A 147 4.61 10.08 -33.71
CA ALA A 147 5.07 11.46 -33.85
C ALA A 147 6.50 11.67 -33.31
N HIS A 148 6.90 10.95 -32.27
CA HIS A 148 8.28 10.93 -31.80
C HIS A 148 9.25 10.26 -32.76
N GLY A 149 8.82 9.23 -33.50
CA GLY A 149 9.53 8.58 -34.59
C GLY A 149 10.63 7.58 -34.21
N ASP A 150 11.11 7.58 -32.97
CA ASP A 150 12.23 6.75 -32.48
C ASP A 150 11.84 5.67 -31.46
N GLY A 151 10.55 5.54 -31.16
CA GLY A 151 10.01 4.61 -30.16
C GLY A 151 9.82 5.18 -28.76
N TYR A 152 10.34 6.38 -28.48
CA TYR A 152 10.15 7.07 -27.21
C TYR A 152 8.65 7.37 -26.95
N LEU A 153 8.27 7.24 -25.66
CA LEU A 153 6.90 7.51 -25.26
C LEU A 153 6.89 8.04 -23.82
N SER A 154 6.70 9.35 -23.63
CA SER A 154 6.70 9.97 -22.31
C SER A 154 6.06 11.35 -22.31
N ALA A 155 5.53 11.74 -21.14
CA ALA A 155 5.02 13.08 -20.85
C ALA A 155 5.99 13.94 -20.03
N LEU A 156 7.14 13.41 -19.58
CA LEU A 156 8.14 14.12 -18.77
C LEU A 156 8.66 15.38 -19.45
N ALA A 157 8.78 16.47 -18.68
CA ALA A 157 9.19 17.77 -19.21
C ALA A 157 10.62 17.75 -19.75
N GLY A 158 11.56 17.23 -18.97
CA GLY A 158 12.97 17.11 -19.34
C GLY A 158 13.40 15.72 -19.80
N GLY A 159 12.44 14.79 -20.03
CA GLY A 159 12.74 13.39 -20.26
C GLY A 159 13.69 13.14 -21.42
N ARG A 160 13.54 13.82 -22.57
CA ARG A 160 14.45 13.69 -23.70
C ARG A 160 15.91 14.06 -23.33
N LYS A 161 16.07 15.13 -22.54
CA LYS A 161 17.41 15.56 -22.10
C LYS A 161 17.99 14.56 -21.09
N ALA A 162 17.20 14.18 -20.08
CA ALA A 162 17.66 13.26 -19.03
C ALA A 162 18.10 11.91 -19.59
N PHE A 163 17.33 11.32 -20.49
CA PHE A 163 17.68 10.06 -21.14
C PHE A 163 18.77 10.21 -22.21
N GLY A 164 18.86 11.37 -22.87
CA GLY A 164 19.97 11.68 -23.78
C GLY A 164 21.31 11.80 -23.04
N ASP A 165 21.34 12.47 -21.88
CA ASP A 165 22.50 12.53 -20.98
C ASP A 165 22.88 11.10 -20.52
N LEU A 166 21.89 10.31 -20.08
CA LEU A 166 22.09 8.92 -19.68
C LEU A 166 22.73 8.08 -20.79
N ALA A 167 22.24 8.16 -22.01
CA ALA A 167 22.79 7.41 -23.16
C ALA A 167 24.25 7.76 -23.47
N ARG A 168 24.74 8.95 -23.08
CA ARG A 168 26.14 9.36 -23.19
C ARG A 168 26.99 8.98 -21.97
N GLY A 169 26.37 8.31 -20.95
CA GLY A 169 27.07 7.97 -19.71
C GLY A 169 27.19 9.14 -18.73
N GLU A 170 26.50 10.25 -18.96
CA GLU A 170 26.41 11.39 -18.05
C GLU A 170 25.32 11.13 -17.01
N ILE A 171 25.68 10.55 -15.85
CA ILE A 171 24.72 10.06 -14.86
C ILE A 171 24.87 10.83 -13.55
N ARG A 172 23.81 11.54 -13.19
CA ARG A 172 23.62 12.11 -11.86
C ARG A 172 22.39 11.46 -11.25
N SER A 173 22.59 10.66 -10.23
CA SER A 173 21.52 9.88 -9.60
C SER A 173 21.48 10.08 -8.08
N ALA A 174 20.30 10.12 -7.54
CA ALA A 174 19.99 10.07 -6.12
C ALA A 174 18.64 9.36 -5.95
N ALA A 175 18.17 9.12 -4.73
CA ALA A 175 17.00 8.30 -4.46
C ALA A 175 15.78 8.52 -5.41
N PHE A 176 15.47 9.77 -5.70
CA PHE A 176 14.33 10.16 -6.57
C PHE A 176 14.72 11.13 -7.68
N ASP A 177 16.00 11.19 -8.03
CA ASP A 177 16.49 12.08 -9.08
C ASP A 177 17.40 11.32 -10.05
N LEU A 178 17.12 11.43 -11.34
CA LEU A 178 18.01 11.01 -12.40
C LEU A 178 18.11 12.15 -13.41
N ASN A 179 19.33 12.75 -13.49
CA ASN A 179 19.65 13.84 -14.42
C ASN A 179 18.69 15.04 -14.32
N GLY A 180 18.16 15.32 -13.11
CA GLY A 180 17.28 16.44 -12.82
C GLY A 180 15.77 16.13 -12.93
N GLU A 181 15.40 14.96 -13.42
CA GLU A 181 14.00 14.50 -13.45
C GLU A 181 13.66 13.68 -12.21
N TRP A 182 12.42 13.79 -11.73
CA TRP A 182 11.92 13.01 -10.62
C TRP A 182 11.54 11.60 -11.07
N SER A 183 12.29 10.58 -10.61
CA SER A 183 12.07 9.15 -10.85
C SER A 183 11.61 8.81 -12.28
N PRO A 184 12.39 9.21 -13.33
CA PRO A 184 11.88 9.13 -14.69
C PRO A 184 11.62 7.69 -15.17
N TRP A 185 12.45 6.71 -14.78
CA TRP A 185 12.17 5.29 -15.10
C TRP A 185 10.90 4.77 -14.42
N TYR A 186 10.63 5.20 -13.17
CA TYR A 186 9.36 4.90 -12.49
C TYR A 186 8.15 5.39 -13.30
N THR A 187 8.21 6.63 -13.80
CA THR A 187 7.12 7.20 -14.61
C THR A 187 6.92 6.40 -15.90
N LEU A 188 8.02 6.05 -16.60
CA LEU A 188 7.92 5.23 -17.81
C LEU A 188 7.39 3.83 -17.51
N HIS A 189 7.79 3.23 -16.39
CA HIS A 189 7.29 1.91 -15.96
C HIS A 189 5.77 1.85 -15.95
N LYS A 190 5.08 2.91 -15.50
CA LYS A 190 3.60 2.91 -15.46
C LYS A 190 3.00 2.83 -16.86
N THR A 191 3.62 3.48 -17.83
CA THR A 191 3.21 3.37 -19.24
C THR A 191 3.43 1.97 -19.81
N TYR A 192 4.58 1.34 -19.52
CA TYR A 192 4.82 -0.08 -19.88
C TYR A 192 3.77 -1.00 -19.27
N ALA A 193 3.53 -0.88 -17.95
CA ALA A 193 2.56 -1.71 -17.25
C ALA A 193 1.15 -1.55 -17.83
N GLY A 194 0.72 -0.31 -18.12
CA GLY A 194 -0.57 -0.03 -18.74
C GLY A 194 -0.72 -0.64 -20.14
N LEU A 195 0.32 -0.53 -20.96
CA LEU A 195 0.33 -1.15 -22.29
C LEU A 195 0.26 -2.67 -22.21
N ARG A 196 1.03 -3.28 -21.31
CA ARG A 196 0.99 -4.72 -21.08
C ARG A 196 -0.39 -5.19 -20.61
N ASP A 197 -0.99 -4.49 -19.65
CA ASP A 197 -2.32 -4.84 -19.14
C ASP A 197 -3.40 -4.68 -20.22
N ALA A 198 -3.30 -3.66 -21.08
CA ALA A 198 -4.16 -3.51 -22.23
C ALA A 198 -4.02 -4.70 -23.21
N TYR A 199 -2.79 -5.13 -23.51
CA TYR A 199 -2.55 -6.34 -24.31
C TYR A 199 -3.15 -7.58 -23.64
N ARG A 200 -2.77 -7.84 -22.40
CA ARG A 200 -3.12 -9.08 -21.68
C ARG A 200 -4.61 -9.22 -21.39
N HIS A 201 -5.27 -8.15 -21.00
CA HIS A 201 -6.64 -8.20 -20.51
C HIS A 201 -7.69 -7.83 -21.54
N THR A 202 -7.34 -7.00 -22.54
CA THR A 202 -8.30 -6.60 -23.58
C THR A 202 -8.04 -7.24 -24.95
N GLY A 203 -6.88 -7.89 -25.12
CA GLY A 203 -6.45 -8.46 -26.40
C GLY A 203 -5.94 -7.43 -27.39
N ASN A 204 -5.58 -6.22 -26.96
CA ASN A 204 -5.16 -5.13 -27.82
C ASN A 204 -3.73 -5.34 -28.34
N GLN A 205 -3.60 -5.87 -29.57
CA GLN A 205 -2.31 -6.15 -30.19
C GLN A 205 -1.48 -4.88 -30.42
N THR A 206 -2.13 -3.73 -30.66
CA THR A 206 -1.43 -2.45 -30.82
C THR A 206 -0.69 -2.04 -29.55
N ALA A 207 -1.20 -2.41 -28.37
CA ALA A 207 -0.53 -2.14 -27.11
C ALA A 207 0.82 -2.87 -27.03
N LEU A 208 0.88 -4.15 -27.41
CA LEU A 208 2.12 -4.92 -27.47
C LEU A 208 3.10 -4.34 -28.48
N ASP A 209 2.63 -3.88 -29.66
CA ASP A 209 3.47 -3.25 -30.67
C ASP A 209 4.09 -1.93 -30.15
N VAL A 210 3.31 -1.11 -29.45
CA VAL A 210 3.77 0.15 -28.84
C VAL A 210 4.77 -0.15 -27.73
N GLU A 211 4.49 -1.12 -26.85
CA GLU A 211 5.36 -1.54 -25.77
C GLU A 211 6.69 -2.07 -26.28
N THR A 212 6.67 -2.92 -27.32
CA THR A 212 7.89 -3.48 -27.94
C THR A 212 8.79 -2.40 -28.54
N ARG A 213 8.19 -1.40 -29.22
CA ARG A 213 8.96 -0.25 -29.75
C ARG A 213 9.52 0.61 -28.66
N PHE A 214 8.78 0.78 -27.58
CA PHE A 214 9.22 1.51 -26.41
C PHE A 214 10.39 0.79 -25.70
N ALA A 215 10.33 -0.54 -25.56
CA ALA A 215 11.42 -1.36 -25.04
C ALA A 215 12.68 -1.30 -25.94
N THR A 216 12.50 -1.28 -27.27
CA THR A 216 13.59 -1.09 -28.22
C THR A 216 14.29 0.27 -28.02
N TRP A 217 13.53 1.31 -27.72
CA TRP A 217 14.09 2.62 -27.38
C TRP A 217 14.90 2.55 -26.07
N ALA A 218 14.35 1.93 -25.01
CA ALA A 218 15.06 1.78 -23.72
C ALA A 218 16.35 0.95 -23.87
N GLU A 219 16.32 -0.10 -24.69
CA GLU A 219 17.51 -0.89 -25.03
C GLU A 219 18.62 -0.02 -25.63
N LYS A 220 18.29 0.88 -26.59
CA LYS A 220 19.23 1.82 -27.19
C LYS A 220 19.81 2.80 -26.19
N ILE A 221 18.98 3.34 -25.27
CA ILE A 221 19.46 4.25 -24.20
C ILE A 221 20.51 3.57 -23.32
N LEU A 222 20.31 2.29 -22.99
CA LEU A 222 21.20 1.55 -22.08
C LEU A 222 22.31 0.76 -22.80
N ALA A 223 22.39 0.80 -24.14
CA ALA A 223 23.30 -0.04 -24.91
C ALA A 223 24.77 0.28 -24.67
N GLY A 224 25.12 1.57 -24.51
CA GLY A 224 26.50 2.05 -24.33
C GLY A 224 26.97 2.09 -22.88
N LEU A 225 26.10 1.78 -21.90
CA LEU A 225 26.46 1.88 -20.48
C LEU A 225 27.20 0.63 -20.01
N ASP A 226 28.29 0.85 -19.30
CA ASP A 226 28.97 -0.20 -18.56
C ASP A 226 28.24 -0.56 -17.26
N ASP A 227 28.73 -1.60 -16.59
CA ASP A 227 28.13 -2.13 -15.39
C ASP A 227 28.13 -1.11 -14.22
N ALA A 228 29.21 -0.35 -14.03
CA ALA A 228 29.28 0.66 -12.97
C ALA A 228 28.30 1.80 -13.22
N GLN A 229 28.13 2.22 -14.47
CA GLN A 229 27.16 3.22 -14.89
C GLN A 229 25.74 2.74 -14.68
N LEU A 230 25.43 1.47 -15.01
CA LEU A 230 24.13 0.88 -14.73
C LEU A 230 23.84 0.87 -13.23
N GLN A 231 24.77 0.42 -12.38
CA GLN A 231 24.59 0.42 -10.93
C GLN A 231 24.44 1.84 -10.36
N HIS A 232 25.17 2.81 -10.91
CA HIS A 232 24.97 4.22 -10.51
C HIS A 232 23.58 4.72 -10.86
N MET A 233 23.05 4.41 -12.04
CA MET A 233 21.68 4.73 -12.44
C MET A 233 20.65 4.12 -11.46
N MET A 234 20.90 2.88 -10.96
CA MET A 234 19.99 2.19 -10.03
C MET A 234 19.85 2.84 -8.65
N ASN A 235 20.67 3.82 -8.29
CA ASN A 235 20.48 4.60 -7.06
C ASN A 235 19.20 5.45 -7.11
N THR A 236 18.60 5.62 -8.29
CA THR A 236 17.31 6.28 -8.46
C THR A 236 16.20 5.23 -8.53
N GLU A 237 15.04 5.56 -8.00
CA GLU A 237 13.82 4.76 -8.15
C GLU A 237 13.48 4.52 -9.62
N PHE A 238 13.23 3.25 -9.99
CA PHE A 238 12.91 2.85 -11.36
C PHE A 238 11.61 2.02 -11.46
N GLY A 239 10.83 1.95 -10.37
CA GLY A 239 9.60 1.15 -10.32
C GLY A 239 9.87 -0.32 -10.63
N GLY A 240 8.96 -0.94 -11.37
CA GLY A 240 9.04 -2.34 -11.81
C GLY A 240 9.58 -2.49 -13.24
N MET A 241 10.56 -1.69 -13.69
CA MET A 241 11.14 -1.84 -15.04
C MET A 241 11.67 -3.26 -15.30
N ASN A 242 12.26 -3.90 -14.28
CA ASN A 242 12.69 -5.29 -14.38
C ASN A 242 11.52 -6.27 -14.51
N GLU A 243 10.36 -5.98 -13.91
CA GLU A 243 9.15 -6.80 -14.05
C GLU A 243 8.57 -6.71 -15.46
N VAL A 244 8.26 -5.48 -15.94
CA VAL A 244 7.59 -5.31 -17.23
C VAL A 244 8.41 -5.82 -18.40
N LEU A 245 9.75 -5.74 -18.33
CA LEU A 245 10.64 -6.27 -19.36
C LEU A 245 10.74 -7.81 -19.30
N ALA A 246 10.74 -8.42 -18.10
CA ALA A 246 10.63 -9.86 -17.99
C ALA A 246 9.28 -10.38 -18.48
N ASP A 247 8.22 -9.63 -18.20
CA ASP A 247 6.87 -9.94 -18.67
C ASP A 247 6.75 -9.77 -20.20
N LEU A 248 7.40 -8.77 -20.80
CA LEU A 248 7.47 -8.60 -22.25
C LEU A 248 8.21 -9.77 -22.92
N TYR A 249 9.26 -10.30 -22.27
CA TYR A 249 9.90 -11.54 -22.71
C TYR A 249 8.91 -12.71 -22.72
N ALA A 250 8.11 -12.86 -21.67
CA ALA A 250 7.12 -13.92 -21.61
C ALA A 250 6.03 -13.76 -22.70
N ASP A 251 5.67 -12.52 -23.05
CA ASP A 251 4.63 -12.22 -24.05
C ASP A 251 5.10 -12.40 -25.48
N THR A 252 6.40 -12.14 -25.76
CA THR A 252 6.96 -12.16 -27.12
C THR A 252 7.87 -13.35 -27.42
N GLY A 253 8.49 -13.94 -26.40
CA GLY A 253 9.55 -14.94 -26.54
C GLY A 253 10.92 -14.37 -26.92
N ASP A 254 11.06 -13.03 -27.03
CA ASP A 254 12.31 -12.39 -27.44
C ASP A 254 13.27 -12.22 -26.26
N GLN A 255 14.38 -12.94 -26.29
CA GLN A 255 15.41 -12.99 -25.25
C GLN A 255 16.03 -11.61 -24.92
N ARG A 256 15.95 -10.65 -25.84
CA ARG A 256 16.46 -9.30 -25.60
C ARG A 256 15.79 -8.64 -24.41
N TRP A 257 14.48 -8.88 -24.22
CA TRP A 257 13.71 -8.27 -23.12
C TRP A 257 14.11 -8.85 -21.77
N LEU A 258 14.40 -10.14 -21.71
CA LEU A 258 14.93 -10.74 -20.49
C LEU A 258 16.32 -10.18 -20.16
N ALA A 259 17.20 -10.06 -21.17
CA ALA A 259 18.51 -9.46 -20.99
C ALA A 259 18.41 -7.99 -20.54
N LEU A 260 17.47 -7.23 -21.11
CA LEU A 260 17.20 -5.84 -20.71
C LEU A 260 16.64 -5.75 -19.29
N SER A 261 15.78 -6.70 -18.88
CA SER A 261 15.30 -6.81 -17.50
C SER A 261 16.45 -6.93 -16.49
N TYR A 262 17.49 -7.73 -16.80
CA TYR A 262 18.67 -7.86 -15.94
C TYR A 262 19.55 -6.60 -15.89
N LYS A 263 19.46 -5.68 -16.86
CA LYS A 263 20.10 -4.37 -16.72
C LYS A 263 19.49 -3.51 -15.61
N PHE A 264 18.24 -3.79 -15.20
CA PHE A 264 17.57 -3.16 -14.07
C PHE A 264 17.71 -4.01 -12.80
N GLU A 265 18.92 -4.50 -12.50
CA GLU A 265 19.22 -5.22 -11.27
C GLU A 265 20.04 -4.35 -10.31
N HIS A 266 19.42 -3.84 -9.26
CA HIS A 266 20.07 -3.02 -8.24
C HIS A 266 20.82 -3.91 -7.23
N ARG A 267 22.06 -4.29 -7.55
CA ARG A 267 22.83 -5.26 -6.76
C ARG A 267 23.06 -4.82 -5.32
N ALA A 268 23.30 -3.54 -5.08
CA ALA A 268 23.49 -3.04 -3.72
C ALA A 268 22.32 -3.37 -2.78
N PHE A 269 21.11 -3.52 -3.34
CA PHE A 269 19.91 -3.89 -2.61
C PHE A 269 19.61 -5.41 -2.68
N ILE A 270 19.81 -6.04 -3.84
CA ILE A 270 19.42 -7.44 -4.07
C ILE A 270 20.42 -8.44 -3.46
N GLU A 271 21.73 -8.16 -3.51
CA GLU A 271 22.75 -9.09 -3.04
C GLU A 271 22.69 -9.39 -1.53
N PRO A 272 22.43 -8.42 -0.62
CA PRO A 272 22.19 -8.75 0.78
C PRO A 272 21.04 -9.76 0.97
N LEU A 273 19.93 -9.56 0.26
CA LEU A 273 18.76 -10.45 0.33
C LEU A 273 19.08 -11.88 -0.16
N ARG A 274 19.91 -12.03 -1.20
CA ARG A 274 20.42 -13.35 -1.64
C ARG A 274 21.26 -14.06 -0.58
N ARG A 275 21.90 -13.30 0.30
CA ARG A 275 22.66 -13.82 1.44
C ARG A 275 21.85 -13.98 2.71
N HIS A 276 20.54 -13.77 2.65
CA HIS A 276 19.63 -13.76 3.78
C HIS A 276 19.99 -12.68 4.84
N GLU A 277 20.41 -11.51 4.37
CA GLU A 277 20.69 -10.36 5.22
C GLU A 277 19.52 -9.36 5.11
N ASP A 278 18.92 -9.02 6.26
CA ASP A 278 17.89 -7.99 6.34
C ASP A 278 18.55 -6.62 6.53
N ASP A 279 18.73 -5.91 5.43
CA ASP A 279 19.23 -4.52 5.38
C ASP A 279 18.14 -3.56 4.88
N LEU A 280 16.88 -3.82 5.26
CA LEU A 280 15.73 -3.03 4.82
C LEU A 280 15.58 -1.72 5.58
N ALA A 281 16.02 -1.66 6.84
CA ALA A 281 15.88 -0.48 7.70
C ALA A 281 16.40 0.79 7.03
N GLY A 282 15.53 1.82 6.94
CA GLY A 282 15.85 3.09 6.30
C GLY A 282 15.78 3.09 4.77
N THR A 283 15.34 2.00 4.13
CA THR A 283 15.07 1.98 2.69
C THR A 283 13.59 2.34 2.42
N HIS A 284 13.34 2.99 1.30
CA HIS A 284 12.00 3.41 0.90
C HIS A 284 11.21 2.20 0.37
N GLY A 285 10.11 1.83 1.02
CA GLY A 285 9.38 0.58 0.76
C GLY A 285 8.92 0.43 -0.68
N ASN A 286 8.18 1.42 -1.19
CA ASN A 286 7.62 1.37 -2.55
C ASN A 286 8.70 1.34 -3.65
N THR A 287 9.90 1.87 -3.39
CA THR A 287 11.06 1.74 -4.30
C THR A 287 11.58 0.31 -4.33
N GLN A 288 11.50 -0.44 -3.21
CA GLN A 288 12.13 -1.75 -3.12
C GLN A 288 11.22 -2.89 -3.55
N VAL A 289 9.96 -2.92 -3.11
CA VAL A 289 9.05 -4.06 -3.40
C VAL A 289 8.96 -4.38 -4.91
N PRO A 290 8.84 -3.41 -5.84
CA PRO A 290 8.77 -3.71 -7.27
C PRO A 290 10.00 -4.44 -7.81
N LYS A 291 11.20 -4.21 -7.25
CA LYS A 291 12.43 -4.90 -7.66
C LYS A 291 12.31 -6.41 -7.46
N LEU A 292 11.68 -6.81 -6.33
CA LEU A 292 11.52 -8.23 -6.00
C LEU A 292 10.37 -8.88 -6.78
N ILE A 293 9.35 -8.13 -7.18
CA ILE A 293 8.34 -8.60 -8.13
C ILE A 293 9.01 -8.97 -9.45
N GLY A 294 9.93 -8.12 -9.94
CA GLY A 294 10.71 -8.39 -11.14
C GLY A 294 11.65 -9.59 -11.00
N SER A 295 12.29 -9.76 -9.83
CA SER A 295 13.09 -10.97 -9.55
C SER A 295 12.21 -12.23 -9.57
N ALA A 296 11.06 -12.22 -8.90
CA ALA A 296 10.12 -13.34 -8.94
C ALA A 296 9.62 -13.63 -10.36
N ALA A 297 9.36 -12.58 -11.17
CA ALA A 297 8.98 -12.74 -12.59
C ALA A 297 10.09 -13.42 -13.40
N ARG A 298 11.34 -12.97 -13.25
CA ARG A 298 12.51 -13.59 -13.90
C ARG A 298 12.67 -15.05 -13.51
N PHE A 299 12.49 -15.39 -12.22
CA PHE A 299 12.50 -16.78 -11.79
C PHE A 299 11.42 -17.61 -12.49
N VAL A 300 10.20 -17.12 -12.56
CA VAL A 300 9.07 -17.81 -13.24
C VAL A 300 9.39 -18.08 -14.71
N TYR A 301 10.09 -17.18 -15.40
CA TYR A 301 10.33 -17.28 -16.84
C TYR A 301 11.69 -17.88 -17.21
N ALA A 302 12.72 -17.75 -16.36
CA ALA A 302 14.08 -18.18 -16.64
C ALA A 302 14.63 -19.23 -15.66
N GLY A 303 13.97 -19.43 -14.52
CA GLY A 303 14.31 -20.50 -13.56
C GLY A 303 15.60 -20.29 -12.77
N ARG A 304 16.13 -19.06 -12.67
CA ARG A 304 17.37 -18.79 -11.93
C ARG A 304 17.11 -18.77 -10.42
N PRO A 305 17.70 -19.71 -9.63
CA PRO A 305 17.40 -19.83 -8.19
C PRO A 305 17.67 -18.57 -7.38
N GLU A 306 18.69 -17.79 -7.73
CA GLU A 306 19.07 -16.55 -7.04
C GLU A 306 17.99 -15.47 -7.09
N ASP A 307 17.16 -15.46 -8.14
CA ASP A 307 16.03 -14.55 -8.27
C ASP A 307 14.89 -14.93 -7.31
N LEU A 308 14.68 -16.23 -7.08
CA LEU A 308 13.72 -16.72 -6.09
C LEU A 308 14.21 -16.46 -4.66
N LEU A 309 15.50 -16.74 -4.38
CA LEU A 309 16.09 -16.51 -3.05
C LEU A 309 15.89 -15.09 -2.57
N ALA A 310 16.21 -14.08 -3.40
CA ALA A 310 16.03 -12.69 -3.02
C ALA A 310 14.56 -12.34 -2.78
N SER A 311 13.65 -12.78 -3.67
CA SER A 311 12.25 -12.40 -3.59
C SER A 311 11.49 -13.10 -2.46
N SER A 312 11.78 -14.38 -2.19
CA SER A 312 11.15 -15.10 -1.08
C SER A 312 11.66 -14.60 0.28
N PHE A 313 12.98 -14.44 0.45
CA PHE A 313 13.53 -13.92 1.70
C PHE A 313 13.02 -12.50 1.99
N PHE A 314 13.00 -11.60 1.00
CA PHE A 314 12.43 -10.26 1.17
C PHE A 314 10.96 -10.33 1.62
N TRP A 315 10.15 -11.18 0.97
CA TRP A 315 8.75 -11.35 1.34
C TRP A 315 8.60 -11.80 2.79
N ASP A 316 9.39 -12.80 3.21
CA ASP A 316 9.39 -13.30 4.59
C ASP A 316 9.76 -12.19 5.57
N GLN A 317 10.83 -11.43 5.31
CA GLN A 317 11.24 -10.32 6.18
C GLN A 317 10.15 -9.25 6.29
N VAL A 318 9.59 -8.78 5.17
CA VAL A 318 8.55 -7.75 5.21
C VAL A 318 7.31 -8.21 5.97
N VAL A 319 6.83 -9.43 5.69
CA VAL A 319 5.59 -9.93 6.29
C VAL A 319 5.76 -10.24 7.77
N GLN A 320 6.91 -10.78 8.17
CA GLN A 320 7.10 -11.31 9.50
C GLN A 320 7.75 -10.34 10.48
N HIS A 321 8.62 -9.43 9.98
CA HIS A 321 9.45 -8.57 10.83
C HIS A 321 9.20 -7.09 10.66
N HIS A 322 8.49 -6.65 9.60
CA HIS A 322 8.26 -5.24 9.30
C HIS A 322 6.79 -4.85 9.18
N SER A 323 5.84 -5.80 9.22
CA SER A 323 4.42 -5.54 9.00
C SER A 323 3.61 -5.44 10.30
N PHE A 324 2.63 -4.55 10.30
CA PHE A 324 1.61 -4.42 11.34
C PHE A 324 0.47 -5.43 11.14
N SER A 325 -0.40 -5.55 12.13
CA SER A 325 -1.55 -6.48 12.11
C SER A 325 -2.48 -6.27 10.90
N SER A 326 -2.51 -5.07 10.33
CA SER A 326 -3.24 -4.78 9.09
C SER A 326 -2.63 -5.43 7.83
N GLY A 327 -1.38 -5.91 7.90
CA GLY A 327 -0.60 -6.35 6.75
C GLY A 327 0.13 -5.23 6.01
N GLY A 328 -0.09 -3.98 6.43
CA GLY A 328 0.70 -2.83 5.97
C GLY A 328 2.01 -2.71 6.73
N HIS A 329 2.96 -1.98 6.18
CA HIS A 329 4.30 -1.80 6.76
C HIS A 329 4.87 -0.41 6.49
N GLY A 330 5.93 -0.09 7.21
CA GLY A 330 6.65 1.17 7.07
C GLY A 330 5.98 2.36 7.75
N LYS A 331 6.77 3.41 7.91
CA LYS A 331 6.36 4.73 8.36
C LYS A 331 7.01 5.77 7.46
N ASP A 332 6.28 6.82 7.10
CA ASP A 332 6.76 7.82 6.15
C ASP A 332 7.35 7.16 4.88
N GLU A 333 6.74 6.05 4.41
CA GLU A 333 7.12 5.24 3.24
C GLU A 333 8.38 4.37 3.42
N TYR A 334 9.01 4.34 4.60
CA TYR A 334 10.29 3.66 4.83
C TYR A 334 10.17 2.51 5.81
N PHE A 335 11.01 1.47 5.61
CA PHE A 335 11.13 0.38 6.57
C PHE A 335 11.84 0.83 7.85
N GLY A 336 11.32 0.43 9.01
CA GLY A 336 12.00 0.47 10.29
C GLY A 336 12.98 -0.69 10.48
N PRO A 337 13.66 -0.74 11.62
CA PRO A 337 14.39 -1.94 12.01
C PRO A 337 13.46 -3.14 12.18
N PRO A 338 13.91 -4.37 11.86
CA PRO A 338 13.08 -5.56 12.02
C PRO A 338 12.64 -5.74 13.48
N ASP A 339 11.41 -6.18 13.68
CA ASP A 339 10.81 -6.43 15.01
C ASP A 339 10.77 -5.20 15.97
N GLN A 340 10.96 -3.98 15.46
CA GLN A 340 10.89 -2.73 16.23
C GLN A 340 9.75 -1.85 15.69
N LEU A 341 8.52 -2.19 16.02
CA LEU A 341 7.33 -1.57 15.45
C LEU A 341 6.63 -0.56 16.36
N SER A 342 6.78 -0.66 17.68
CA SER A 342 6.00 0.15 18.63
C SER A 342 6.27 1.65 18.53
N ASP A 343 7.50 2.04 18.23
CA ASP A 343 7.91 3.44 18.07
C ASP A 343 7.59 4.00 16.67
N TRP A 344 7.11 3.13 15.77
CA TRP A 344 6.78 3.47 14.39
C TRP A 344 5.29 3.72 14.17
N ILE A 345 4.45 3.59 15.22
CA ILE A 345 3.01 3.82 15.15
C ILE A 345 2.69 5.31 15.24
N ASP A 346 2.14 5.87 14.16
CA ASP A 346 1.58 7.23 14.14
C ASP A 346 0.61 7.42 12.96
N GLY A 347 0.26 8.67 12.63
CA GLY A 347 -0.62 9.00 11.52
C GLY A 347 -0.04 8.80 10.12
N ARG A 348 1.20 8.27 10.01
CA ARG A 348 1.92 8.14 8.74
C ARG A 348 2.47 6.75 8.49
N THR A 349 1.82 5.75 9.05
CA THR A 349 2.14 4.33 8.83
C THR A 349 1.37 3.75 7.66
N CYS A 350 1.94 2.71 7.04
CA CYS A 350 1.28 1.83 6.08
C CYS A 350 0.83 2.52 4.78
N GLU A 351 1.78 2.82 3.89
CA GLU A 351 1.51 3.27 2.53
C GLU A 351 0.75 2.21 1.72
N THR A 352 -0.28 2.63 0.98
CA THR A 352 -1.10 1.68 0.20
C THR A 352 -0.36 1.09 -0.99
N CYS A 353 0.53 1.85 -1.66
CA CYS A 353 1.36 1.34 -2.75
C CYS A 353 2.25 0.16 -2.32
N ASN A 354 2.82 0.22 -1.11
CA ASN A 354 3.64 -0.86 -0.56
C ASN A 354 2.84 -2.17 -0.49
N THR A 355 1.65 -2.13 0.09
CA THR A 355 0.80 -3.30 0.25
C THR A 355 0.25 -3.81 -1.09
N TYR A 356 -0.11 -2.91 -2.01
CA TYR A 356 -0.47 -3.29 -3.38
C TYR A 356 0.65 -4.10 -4.06
N ASN A 357 1.89 -3.62 -3.98
CA ASN A 357 3.04 -4.30 -4.55
C ASN A 357 3.37 -5.62 -3.83
N MET A 358 3.24 -5.67 -2.49
CA MET A 358 3.40 -6.92 -1.75
C MET A 358 2.36 -7.97 -2.14
N LEU A 359 1.12 -7.59 -2.43
CA LEU A 359 0.11 -8.51 -2.95
C LEU A 359 0.45 -9.02 -4.36
N LYS A 360 1.09 -8.21 -5.22
CA LYS A 360 1.63 -8.67 -6.51
C LYS A 360 2.71 -9.72 -6.30
N LEU A 361 3.68 -9.45 -5.44
CA LEU A 361 4.76 -10.40 -5.10
C LEU A 361 4.19 -11.70 -4.52
N THR A 362 3.26 -11.60 -3.56
CA THR A 362 2.60 -12.74 -2.91
C THR A 362 1.97 -13.68 -3.93
N ARG A 363 1.25 -13.14 -4.93
CA ARG A 363 0.63 -13.96 -5.98
C ARG A 363 1.66 -14.69 -6.84
N ARG A 364 2.79 -14.07 -7.17
CA ARG A 364 3.86 -14.72 -7.93
C ARG A 364 4.53 -15.85 -7.13
N LEU A 365 4.81 -15.60 -5.85
CA LEU A 365 5.44 -16.60 -4.98
C LEU A 365 4.50 -17.80 -4.73
N PHE A 366 3.21 -17.57 -4.51
CA PHE A 366 2.23 -18.64 -4.42
C PHE A 366 2.20 -19.51 -5.69
N SER A 367 2.37 -18.91 -6.86
CA SER A 367 2.39 -19.69 -8.11
C SER A 367 3.56 -20.69 -8.18
N VAL A 368 4.68 -20.35 -7.57
CA VAL A 368 5.89 -21.20 -7.49
C VAL A 368 5.77 -22.19 -6.34
N TRP A 369 5.27 -21.72 -5.24
CA TRP A 369 5.19 -22.47 -3.98
C TRP A 369 3.81 -22.27 -3.35
N PRO A 370 2.83 -23.15 -3.66
CA PRO A 370 1.46 -22.98 -3.19
C PRO A 370 1.30 -23.33 -1.71
N ASP A 371 1.94 -22.53 -0.85
CA ASP A 371 1.85 -22.63 0.60
C ASP A 371 0.76 -21.69 1.12
N PRO A 372 -0.08 -22.13 2.07
CA PRO A 372 -1.18 -21.34 2.59
C PRO A 372 -0.76 -20.04 3.30
N HIS A 373 0.48 -19.89 3.78
CA HIS A 373 0.94 -18.66 4.42
C HIS A 373 0.93 -17.45 3.47
N TYR A 374 1.14 -17.65 2.16
CA TYR A 374 0.96 -16.60 1.17
C TYR A 374 -0.51 -16.15 1.06
N ALA A 375 -1.43 -17.11 1.17
CA ALA A 375 -2.86 -16.82 1.17
C ALA A 375 -3.32 -16.14 2.47
N ASP A 376 -2.69 -16.44 3.60
CA ASP A 376 -2.94 -15.77 4.90
C ASP A 376 -2.55 -14.29 4.83
N TYR A 377 -1.37 -13.98 4.31
CA TYR A 377 -0.97 -12.60 4.12
C TYR A 377 -1.88 -11.89 3.11
N HIS A 378 -2.23 -12.56 2.00
CA HIS A 378 -3.15 -11.99 1.01
C HIS A 378 -4.50 -11.62 1.66
N GLU A 379 -5.10 -12.51 2.44
CA GLU A 379 -6.35 -12.26 3.15
C GLU A 379 -6.22 -11.10 4.15
N ARG A 380 -5.16 -11.12 4.98
CA ARG A 380 -4.90 -10.09 5.98
C ARG A 380 -4.77 -8.70 5.34
N ALA A 381 -3.89 -8.57 4.36
CA ALA A 381 -3.60 -7.29 3.71
C ALA A 381 -4.78 -6.80 2.85
N LEU A 382 -5.50 -7.71 2.20
CA LEU A 382 -6.67 -7.36 1.38
C LEU A 382 -7.79 -6.76 2.23
N PHE A 383 -8.17 -7.40 3.35
CA PHE A 383 -9.29 -6.93 4.17
C PHE A 383 -8.91 -5.80 5.12
N ASN A 384 -7.71 -5.84 5.73
CA ASN A 384 -7.37 -4.90 6.79
C ASN A 384 -6.53 -3.71 6.30
N HIS A 385 -6.08 -3.71 5.05
CA HIS A 385 -5.33 -2.58 4.50
C HIS A 385 -5.95 -2.09 3.19
N ILE A 386 -5.95 -2.89 2.11
CA ILE A 386 -6.47 -2.43 0.81
C ILE A 386 -7.94 -2.06 0.89
N LEU A 387 -8.78 -2.89 1.50
CA LEU A 387 -10.20 -2.57 1.66
C LEU A 387 -10.44 -1.44 2.67
N ALA A 388 -9.59 -1.31 3.70
CA ALA A 388 -9.65 -0.21 4.65
C ALA A 388 -9.14 1.12 4.07
N SER A 389 -8.46 1.13 2.94
CA SER A 389 -7.92 2.34 2.31
C SER A 389 -8.95 3.14 1.49
N ILE A 390 -10.08 2.54 1.14
CA ILE A 390 -11.12 3.17 0.31
C ILE A 390 -12.33 3.58 1.14
N ASP A 391 -12.75 4.83 1.01
CA ASP A 391 -13.99 5.30 1.64
C ASP A 391 -15.20 4.59 1.02
N PRO A 392 -15.99 3.82 1.80
CA PRO A 392 -17.11 3.06 1.28
C PRO A 392 -18.30 3.91 0.83
N GLU A 393 -18.30 5.21 1.11
CA GLU A 393 -19.38 6.12 0.70
C GLU A 393 -19.09 6.74 -0.68
N ASP A 394 -17.86 7.22 -0.91
CA ASP A 394 -17.55 8.01 -2.11
C ASP A 394 -16.39 7.44 -2.97
N GLY A 395 -15.64 6.47 -2.46
CA GLY A 395 -14.59 5.78 -3.21
C GLY A 395 -13.23 6.49 -3.21
N ARG A 396 -13.05 7.55 -2.41
CA ARG A 396 -11.73 8.16 -2.24
C ARG A 396 -10.78 7.19 -1.55
N VAL A 397 -9.52 7.20 -1.99
CA VAL A 397 -8.47 6.36 -1.39
C VAL A 397 -7.54 7.17 -0.50
N CYS A 398 -6.93 6.49 0.46
CA CYS A 398 -5.90 7.04 1.33
C CYS A 398 -4.51 6.83 0.71
N TYR A 399 -3.57 7.73 1.03
CA TYR A 399 -2.14 7.52 0.83
C TYR A 399 -1.61 6.54 1.89
N MET A 400 -1.77 6.92 3.16
CA MET A 400 -1.46 6.10 4.32
C MET A 400 -2.74 5.56 4.95
N VAL A 401 -2.68 4.33 5.47
CA VAL A 401 -3.72 3.71 6.29
C VAL A 401 -3.17 3.53 7.70
N PRO A 402 -3.14 4.60 8.51
CA PRO A 402 -2.45 4.59 9.78
C PRO A 402 -3.09 3.62 10.77
N VAL A 403 -2.27 2.99 11.60
CA VAL A 403 -2.76 1.96 12.53
C VAL A 403 -3.17 2.53 13.89
N GLY A 404 -2.62 3.68 14.31
CA GLY A 404 -2.87 4.26 15.62
C GLY A 404 -2.38 3.37 16.76
N GLY A 405 -2.16 3.93 17.93
CA GLY A 405 -1.76 3.17 19.11
C GLY A 405 -1.16 4.02 20.22
N GLY A 406 -1.02 3.45 21.41
CA GLY A 406 -0.57 4.19 22.58
C GLY A 406 -1.47 5.38 22.87
N ASN A 407 -0.89 6.58 22.94
CA ASN A 407 -1.64 7.82 23.18
C ASN A 407 -2.14 8.52 21.91
N GLN A 408 -2.02 7.89 20.72
CA GLN A 408 -2.31 8.52 19.44
C GLN A 408 -3.47 7.84 18.73
N GLY A 409 -4.65 8.45 18.79
CA GLY A 409 -5.73 8.17 17.84
C GLY A 409 -5.41 8.79 16.48
N VAL A 410 -5.80 8.12 15.41
CA VAL A 410 -5.52 8.53 14.03
C VAL A 410 -6.83 8.60 13.22
N THR A 411 -6.74 9.21 12.04
CA THR A 411 -7.85 9.29 11.08
C THR A 411 -7.36 8.88 9.70
N HIS A 412 -8.25 8.39 8.84
CA HIS A 412 -7.96 8.24 7.42
C HIS A 412 -7.75 9.61 6.77
N GLU A 413 -6.70 9.74 5.96
CA GLU A 413 -6.48 10.93 5.13
C GLU A 413 -6.83 10.61 3.67
N TYR A 414 -8.08 10.85 3.30
CA TYR A 414 -8.54 10.66 1.92
C TYR A 414 -7.98 11.73 1.00
N GLN A 415 -7.49 11.30 -0.16
CA GLN A 415 -6.93 12.17 -1.18
C GLN A 415 -8.01 12.85 -2.02
N ASP A 416 -7.67 13.97 -2.62
CA ASP A 416 -8.46 14.55 -3.70
C ASP A 416 -8.13 13.82 -5.01
N MET A 417 -9.00 12.86 -5.35
CA MET A 417 -8.80 11.92 -6.46
C MET A 417 -8.74 12.58 -7.85
N LEU A 418 -9.13 13.86 -7.98
CA LEU A 418 -9.12 14.62 -9.23
C LEU A 418 -8.03 15.70 -9.28
N ARG A 419 -7.28 15.89 -8.18
CA ARG A 419 -6.27 16.93 -8.07
C ARG A 419 -4.90 16.43 -7.61
N ASP A 420 -4.84 15.52 -6.65
CA ASP A 420 -3.58 15.12 -6.03
C ASP A 420 -2.74 14.22 -6.97
N PHE A 421 -3.37 13.26 -7.62
CA PHE A 421 -2.76 12.31 -8.57
C PHE A 421 -1.42 11.75 -8.08
N THR A 422 -1.38 11.34 -6.81
CA THR A 422 -0.23 10.68 -6.22
C THR A 422 -0.08 9.24 -6.74
N CYS A 423 1.03 8.57 -6.39
CA CYS A 423 1.20 7.14 -6.69
C CYS A 423 0.07 6.28 -6.10
N ASP A 424 -0.46 6.63 -4.93
CA ASP A 424 -1.53 5.89 -4.27
C ASP A 424 -2.91 6.10 -4.91
N VAL A 425 -3.17 7.26 -5.50
CA VAL A 425 -4.31 7.43 -6.41
C VAL A 425 -4.15 6.48 -7.60
N GLY A 426 -2.93 6.36 -8.14
CA GLY A 426 -2.61 5.44 -9.23
C GLY A 426 -2.82 3.97 -8.87
N THR A 427 -2.20 3.48 -7.80
CA THR A 427 -2.38 2.08 -7.36
C THR A 427 -3.79 1.80 -6.88
N GLY A 428 -4.52 2.80 -6.36
CA GLY A 428 -5.93 2.69 -6.02
C GLY A 428 -6.82 2.39 -7.23
N MET A 429 -6.47 2.91 -8.42
CA MET A 429 -7.16 2.57 -9.68
C MET A 429 -7.06 1.08 -10.02
N GLU A 430 -5.96 0.43 -9.66
CA GLU A 430 -5.67 -0.97 -9.97
C GLU A 430 -6.13 -1.91 -8.85
N SER A 431 -5.90 -1.57 -7.59
CA SER A 431 -6.14 -2.41 -6.40
C SER A 431 -7.56 -2.97 -6.35
N HIS A 432 -8.54 -2.12 -6.58
CA HIS A 432 -9.95 -2.51 -6.43
C HIS A 432 -10.51 -3.24 -7.65
N ALA A 433 -9.83 -3.20 -8.79
CA ALA A 433 -10.10 -4.09 -9.92
C ALA A 433 -9.58 -5.51 -9.68
N LEU A 434 -8.53 -5.67 -8.87
CA LEU A 434 -7.80 -6.92 -8.63
C LEU A 434 -8.37 -7.81 -7.52
N HIS A 435 -9.46 -7.44 -6.86
CA HIS A 435 -10.00 -8.20 -5.71
C HIS A 435 -10.25 -9.68 -6.00
N GLY A 436 -10.68 -10.02 -7.23
CA GLY A 436 -10.87 -11.42 -7.63
C GLY A 436 -9.59 -12.16 -8.00
N TYR A 437 -8.45 -11.49 -8.16
CA TYR A 437 -7.22 -12.09 -8.64
C TYR A 437 -6.40 -12.70 -7.51
N GLY A 438 -6.13 -14.01 -7.62
CA GLY A 438 -5.45 -14.78 -6.57
C GLY A 438 -6.39 -15.38 -5.52
N MET A 439 -7.71 -15.28 -5.69
CA MET A 439 -8.68 -16.01 -4.86
C MET A 439 -8.66 -17.50 -5.16
N TYR A 440 -8.41 -17.86 -6.42
CA TYR A 440 -8.40 -19.22 -6.92
C TYR A 440 -7.14 -19.48 -7.76
N TYR A 441 -6.61 -20.69 -7.61
CA TYR A 441 -5.47 -21.16 -8.41
C TYR A 441 -5.78 -22.54 -8.98
N GLU A 442 -5.21 -22.85 -10.14
CA GLU A 442 -5.39 -24.12 -10.84
C GLU A 442 -4.06 -24.84 -11.10
N ALA A 443 -4.11 -26.14 -11.15
CA ALA A 443 -3.20 -27.04 -11.84
C ALA A 443 -4.01 -28.05 -12.64
N ASP A 444 -3.37 -29.00 -13.34
CA ASP A 444 -4.06 -29.92 -14.24
C ASP A 444 -5.18 -30.73 -13.56
N ASP A 445 -4.97 -31.13 -12.31
CA ASP A 445 -5.87 -31.95 -11.51
C ASP A 445 -6.28 -31.32 -10.17
N ARG A 446 -6.07 -30.01 -9.97
CA ARG A 446 -6.28 -29.36 -8.69
C ARG A 446 -6.81 -27.95 -8.84
N LEU A 447 -7.75 -27.57 -7.98
CA LEU A 447 -8.24 -26.20 -7.79
C LEU A 447 -8.07 -25.81 -6.32
N TRP A 448 -7.29 -24.75 -6.05
CA TRP A 448 -7.18 -24.15 -4.73
C TRP A 448 -8.21 -23.04 -4.54
N VAL A 449 -8.83 -23.02 -3.37
CA VAL A 449 -9.72 -21.95 -2.90
C VAL A 449 -9.02 -21.24 -1.74
N ASN A 450 -8.40 -20.07 -2.03
CA ASN A 450 -7.60 -19.32 -1.06
C ASN A 450 -8.41 -18.32 -0.26
N LEU A 451 -9.44 -17.71 -0.87
CA LEU A 451 -10.30 -16.73 -0.22
C LEU A 451 -11.77 -17.09 -0.40
N TYR A 452 -12.54 -16.93 0.67
CA TYR A 452 -13.98 -17.23 0.71
C TYR A 452 -14.79 -15.93 0.58
N ALA A 453 -14.85 -15.32 -0.61
CA ALA A 453 -15.67 -14.15 -0.87
C ALA A 453 -16.81 -14.48 -1.84
N PRO A 454 -17.94 -13.75 -1.78
CA PRO A 454 -19.06 -13.96 -2.69
C PRO A 454 -18.60 -13.80 -4.13
N SER A 455 -18.57 -14.91 -4.89
CA SER A 455 -17.98 -14.91 -6.23
C SER A 455 -18.42 -16.10 -7.07
N THR A 456 -18.17 -16.01 -8.38
CA THR A 456 -18.13 -17.16 -9.27
C THR A 456 -16.74 -17.27 -9.90
N ALA A 457 -16.28 -18.48 -10.13
CA ALA A 457 -15.00 -18.76 -10.76
C ALA A 457 -15.18 -19.81 -11.88
N GLU A 458 -14.54 -19.59 -13.02
CA GLU A 458 -14.56 -20.46 -14.17
C GLU A 458 -13.16 -21.11 -14.38
N TRP A 459 -13.04 -22.38 -14.13
CA TRP A 459 -11.87 -23.16 -14.49
C TRP A 459 -12.08 -23.78 -15.86
N ALA A 460 -11.82 -22.98 -16.90
CA ALA A 460 -12.16 -23.31 -18.28
C ALA A 460 -11.47 -24.60 -18.78
N ALA A 461 -10.18 -24.80 -18.43
CA ALA A 461 -9.40 -25.99 -18.81
C ALA A 461 -10.00 -27.29 -18.26
N ALA A 462 -10.65 -27.23 -17.10
CA ALA A 462 -11.32 -28.36 -16.48
C ALA A 462 -12.81 -28.46 -16.86
N GLY A 463 -13.40 -27.42 -17.44
CA GLY A 463 -14.83 -27.32 -17.67
C GLY A 463 -15.66 -27.26 -16.38
N VAL A 464 -15.09 -26.61 -15.35
CA VAL A 464 -15.69 -26.46 -14.02
C VAL A 464 -16.04 -25.01 -13.77
N ARG A 465 -17.22 -24.77 -13.25
CA ARG A 465 -17.65 -23.52 -12.66
C ARG A 465 -17.93 -23.68 -11.19
N LEU A 466 -17.40 -22.78 -10.36
CA LEU A 466 -17.63 -22.70 -8.93
C LEU A 466 -18.45 -21.46 -8.64
N ALA A 467 -19.49 -21.57 -7.78
CA ALA A 467 -20.20 -20.44 -7.22
C ALA A 467 -20.05 -20.46 -5.69
N VAL A 468 -19.59 -19.37 -5.10
CA VAL A 468 -19.38 -19.22 -3.66
C VAL A 468 -20.40 -18.23 -3.10
N GLN A 469 -21.23 -18.72 -2.18
CA GLN A 469 -22.22 -17.96 -1.43
C GLN A 469 -21.76 -17.85 0.01
N THR A 470 -21.60 -16.63 0.52
CA THR A 470 -21.07 -16.37 1.86
C THR A 470 -21.32 -14.91 2.25
N ASP A 471 -21.34 -14.63 3.53
CA ASP A 471 -21.27 -13.28 4.10
C ASP A 471 -19.84 -12.96 4.60
N PHE A 472 -18.85 -13.76 4.21
CA PHE A 472 -17.45 -13.51 4.55
C PHE A 472 -16.97 -12.14 3.98
N PRO A 473 -16.17 -11.33 4.71
CA PRO A 473 -15.33 -11.71 5.85
C PRO A 473 -16.01 -11.71 7.21
N GLU A 474 -17.26 -11.33 7.36
CA GLU A 474 -17.95 -11.27 8.64
C GLU A 474 -18.77 -12.53 8.94
N GLY A 475 -19.31 -13.18 7.93
CA GLY A 475 -19.94 -14.48 8.06
C GLY A 475 -18.94 -15.59 8.38
N GLU A 476 -19.40 -16.67 8.98
CA GLU A 476 -18.60 -17.82 9.41
C GLU A 476 -18.85 -19.08 8.58
N THR A 477 -19.54 -18.96 7.47
CA THR A 477 -19.81 -20.10 6.58
C THR A 477 -19.65 -19.70 5.11
N ALA A 478 -19.24 -20.65 4.29
CA ALA A 478 -19.24 -20.52 2.84
C ALA A 478 -19.82 -21.77 2.19
N LYS A 479 -20.70 -21.57 1.21
CA LYS A 479 -21.30 -22.63 0.41
C LYS A 479 -20.78 -22.53 -1.02
N LEU A 480 -20.11 -23.58 -1.47
CA LEU A 480 -19.53 -23.70 -2.80
C LEU A 480 -20.37 -24.69 -3.62
N THR A 481 -20.90 -24.25 -4.74
CA THR A 481 -21.68 -25.11 -5.65
C THR A 481 -20.91 -25.31 -6.96
N LEU A 482 -20.75 -26.57 -7.37
CA LEU A 482 -20.01 -26.92 -8.58
C LEU A 482 -20.98 -27.19 -9.75
N THR A 483 -20.63 -26.67 -10.92
CA THR A 483 -21.24 -26.99 -12.19
C THR A 483 -20.16 -27.47 -13.16
N LEU A 484 -20.33 -28.64 -13.74
CA LEU A 484 -19.32 -29.25 -14.62
C LEU A 484 -19.93 -29.60 -15.99
N ARG A 485 -19.13 -29.49 -17.06
CA ARG A 485 -19.53 -29.97 -18.41
C ARG A 485 -19.74 -31.49 -18.46
N ALA A 486 -18.92 -32.23 -17.69
CA ALA A 486 -18.99 -33.68 -17.51
C ALA A 486 -18.39 -34.04 -16.14
N PRO A 487 -18.78 -35.22 -15.55
CA PRO A 487 -18.12 -35.70 -14.34
C PRO A 487 -16.61 -35.79 -14.52
N ARG A 488 -15.84 -35.26 -13.56
CA ARG A 488 -14.39 -35.19 -13.63
C ARG A 488 -13.76 -35.42 -12.25
N GLU A 489 -12.68 -36.22 -12.20
CA GLU A 489 -11.87 -36.36 -11.02
C GLU A 489 -10.87 -35.19 -10.92
N PHE A 490 -10.85 -34.53 -9.78
CA PHE A 490 -9.82 -33.55 -9.41
C PHE A 490 -9.81 -33.33 -7.89
N THR A 491 -8.74 -32.71 -7.40
CA THR A 491 -8.60 -32.28 -6.01
C THR A 491 -9.12 -30.86 -5.85
N LEU A 492 -10.10 -30.66 -4.98
CA LEU A 492 -10.47 -29.34 -4.48
C LEU A 492 -9.73 -29.10 -3.17
N ALA A 493 -8.82 -28.12 -3.14
CA ALA A 493 -8.01 -27.77 -1.99
C ALA A 493 -8.62 -26.51 -1.33
N LEU A 494 -9.28 -26.70 -0.20
CA LEU A 494 -9.96 -25.65 0.57
C LEU A 494 -9.01 -25.13 1.64
N ARG A 495 -8.67 -23.84 1.61
CA ARG A 495 -7.79 -23.29 2.65
C ARG A 495 -8.47 -23.38 4.02
N ARG A 496 -7.79 -24.02 4.96
CA ARG A 496 -8.07 -23.96 6.39
C ARG A 496 -7.20 -22.88 7.00
N PRO A 497 -7.73 -21.70 7.30
CA PRO A 497 -6.94 -20.60 7.84
C PRO A 497 -6.57 -20.87 9.30
N TYR A 498 -5.37 -20.43 9.73
CA TYR A 498 -4.87 -20.59 11.10
C TYR A 498 -5.83 -20.05 12.17
N TRP A 499 -6.51 -18.94 11.89
CA TRP A 499 -7.44 -18.30 12.83
C TRP A 499 -8.74 -19.07 13.05
N ALA A 500 -9.10 -20.02 12.19
CA ALA A 500 -10.25 -20.92 12.39
C ALA A 500 -9.88 -22.16 13.21
N GLY A 501 -8.60 -22.47 13.32
CA GLY A 501 -8.07 -23.53 14.16
C GLY A 501 -8.68 -24.92 13.90
N SER A 502 -8.78 -25.72 14.96
CA SER A 502 -9.38 -27.04 14.93
C SER A 502 -10.90 -27.05 14.74
N ALA A 503 -11.57 -25.90 14.88
CA ALA A 503 -13.01 -25.78 14.67
C ALA A 503 -13.40 -25.59 13.19
N PHE A 504 -12.45 -25.47 12.28
CA PHE A 504 -12.69 -25.52 10.83
C PHE A 504 -13.36 -26.86 10.46
N GLN A 505 -14.43 -26.80 9.69
CA GLN A 505 -15.13 -27.97 9.18
C GLN A 505 -15.46 -27.79 7.70
N ALA A 506 -15.39 -28.87 6.95
CA ALA A 506 -15.89 -28.90 5.59
C ALA A 506 -16.77 -30.15 5.38
N ARG A 507 -17.83 -29.98 4.60
CA ARG A 507 -18.77 -31.06 4.23
C ARG A 507 -18.97 -31.08 2.73
N VAL A 508 -19.07 -32.28 2.17
CA VAL A 508 -19.45 -32.47 0.76
C VAL A 508 -20.78 -33.20 0.69
N ASN A 509 -21.78 -32.57 0.09
CA ASN A 509 -23.15 -33.08 0.00
C ASN A 509 -23.68 -33.53 1.38
N GLY A 510 -23.41 -32.75 2.42
CA GLY A 510 -23.82 -32.99 3.80
C GLY A 510 -22.94 -34.01 4.57
N GLN A 511 -21.99 -34.68 3.91
CA GLN A 511 -21.05 -35.60 4.57
C GLN A 511 -19.79 -34.86 5.02
N GLU A 512 -19.45 -34.97 6.28
CA GLU A 512 -18.26 -34.37 6.85
C GLU A 512 -16.99 -34.99 6.26
N LEU A 513 -16.04 -34.11 5.91
CA LEU A 513 -14.71 -34.53 5.50
C LEU A 513 -13.92 -34.91 6.75
N ALA A 514 -13.36 -36.15 6.76
CA ALA A 514 -12.36 -36.45 7.75
C ALA A 514 -11.24 -35.44 7.67
N ALA A 515 -10.92 -34.82 8.80
CA ALA A 515 -9.83 -33.85 8.86
C ALA A 515 -8.57 -34.54 8.34
N ALA A 516 -8.09 -34.13 7.17
CA ALA A 516 -6.75 -34.50 6.75
C ALA A 516 -5.79 -33.73 7.67
N SER A 517 -5.38 -34.40 8.74
CA SER A 517 -4.36 -33.89 9.63
C SER A 517 -3.00 -34.20 9.02
N GLU A 518 -2.48 -33.30 8.16
CA GLU A 518 -1.01 -33.17 8.15
C GLU A 518 -0.65 -32.43 9.43
N PRO A 519 0.20 -33.01 10.29
CA PRO A 519 0.71 -32.28 11.45
C PRO A 519 1.47 -31.06 10.94
N PRO A 520 1.43 -29.94 11.66
CA PRO A 520 2.26 -28.77 11.34
C PRO A 520 3.71 -29.22 11.23
N ARG A 521 4.41 -28.80 10.18
CA ARG A 521 5.85 -29.01 10.09
C ARG A 521 6.51 -28.34 11.27
N ALA A 522 7.07 -29.16 12.18
CA ALA A 522 7.56 -28.73 13.49
C ALA A 522 8.77 -27.78 13.44
N ASP A 523 9.36 -27.58 12.28
CA ASP A 523 10.69 -26.96 12.12
C ASP A 523 10.64 -25.58 11.47
N ASP A 524 9.47 -25.03 11.20
CA ASP A 524 9.37 -23.74 10.54
C ASP A 524 9.59 -22.60 11.53
N GLN A 525 10.87 -22.36 11.88
CA GLN A 525 11.32 -21.19 12.67
C GLN A 525 11.19 -19.87 11.87
N SER A 526 10.80 -19.93 10.58
CA SER A 526 10.64 -18.78 9.70
C SER A 526 9.35 -18.00 9.94
N ARG A 527 8.47 -18.48 10.81
CA ARG A 527 7.19 -17.80 11.11
C ARG A 527 7.42 -16.68 12.10
N GLY A 528 7.28 -15.46 11.62
CA GLY A 528 7.47 -14.24 12.41
C GLY A 528 6.44 -14.07 13.54
N SER A 529 6.64 -13.02 14.34
CA SER A 529 5.84 -12.70 15.52
C SER A 529 4.34 -12.61 15.27
N GLN A 530 3.89 -12.25 14.08
CA GLN A 530 2.48 -12.21 13.70
C GLN A 530 1.78 -13.57 13.74
N TYR A 531 2.54 -14.66 13.62
CA TYR A 531 2.05 -16.03 13.65
C TYR A 531 2.49 -16.80 14.89
N ARG A 532 3.45 -16.28 15.68
CA ARG A 532 3.99 -16.97 16.88
C ARG A 532 2.92 -17.21 17.94
N ASP A 533 1.96 -16.30 18.08
CA ASP A 533 0.90 -16.42 19.08
C ASP A 533 -0.43 -16.97 18.54
N ALA A 534 -0.45 -17.40 17.26
CA ALA A 534 -1.62 -18.03 16.67
C ALA A 534 -1.92 -19.44 17.25
N GLY A 535 -1.12 -19.89 18.19
CA GLY A 535 -1.23 -21.21 18.81
C GLY A 535 -0.67 -22.33 17.91
N PRO A 536 -0.94 -23.60 18.23
CA PRO A 536 -0.44 -24.75 17.48
C PRO A 536 -1.06 -24.90 16.09
N ASP A 537 -2.10 -24.13 15.78
CA ASP A 537 -2.79 -24.20 14.50
C ASP A 537 -2.09 -23.35 13.46
N VAL A 538 -1.67 -23.98 12.38
CA VAL A 538 -1.14 -23.36 11.17
C VAL A 538 -2.13 -23.53 10.04
N SER A 539 -2.10 -22.60 9.08
CA SER A 539 -2.90 -22.73 7.87
C SER A 539 -2.50 -23.97 7.08
N SER A 540 -3.48 -24.61 6.46
CA SER A 540 -3.32 -25.82 5.65
C SER A 540 -4.40 -25.86 4.56
N TYR A 541 -4.42 -26.94 3.78
CA TYR A 541 -5.51 -27.21 2.85
C TYR A 541 -6.25 -28.49 3.27
N ALA A 542 -7.57 -28.39 3.39
CA ALA A 542 -8.45 -29.55 3.42
C ALA A 542 -8.65 -29.99 1.96
N GLU A 543 -8.03 -31.12 1.59
CA GLU A 543 -8.02 -31.62 0.23
C GLU A 543 -9.10 -32.69 0.01
N VAL A 544 -9.90 -32.50 -1.05
CA VAL A 544 -10.96 -33.44 -1.44
C VAL A 544 -10.72 -33.93 -2.85
N LYS A 545 -10.15 -35.10 -2.99
CA LYS A 545 -10.00 -35.78 -4.28
C LYS A 545 -11.17 -36.72 -4.53
N ARG A 546 -11.95 -36.45 -5.58
CA ARG A 546 -13.09 -37.32 -5.99
C ARG A 546 -13.52 -37.02 -7.42
N VAL A 547 -14.41 -37.85 -7.96
CA VAL A 547 -15.15 -37.54 -9.19
C VAL A 547 -16.29 -36.58 -8.83
N TRP A 548 -16.15 -35.32 -9.24
CA TRP A 548 -17.13 -34.26 -9.05
C TRP A 548 -18.21 -34.30 -10.14
N ARG A 549 -19.40 -33.85 -9.77
CA ARG A 549 -20.59 -33.79 -10.65
C ARG A 549 -21.29 -32.45 -10.50
N THR A 550 -22.01 -32.04 -11.56
CA THR A 550 -22.88 -30.84 -11.45
C THR A 550 -23.88 -31.01 -10.32
N GLY A 551 -24.00 -29.97 -9.48
CA GLY A 551 -24.86 -29.97 -8.31
C GLY A 551 -24.16 -30.42 -7.00
N ASP A 552 -22.90 -30.87 -7.07
CA ASP A 552 -22.14 -31.10 -5.83
C ASP A 552 -21.97 -29.80 -5.05
N VAL A 553 -22.14 -29.90 -3.74
CA VAL A 553 -22.08 -28.78 -2.81
C VAL A 553 -21.01 -29.05 -1.77
N VAL A 554 -20.16 -28.03 -1.53
CA VAL A 554 -19.22 -28.03 -0.43
C VAL A 554 -19.64 -26.92 0.54
N GLU A 555 -19.79 -27.28 1.80
CA GLU A 555 -20.07 -26.34 2.88
C GLU A 555 -18.85 -26.24 3.78
N VAL A 556 -18.39 -25.01 4.04
CA VAL A 556 -17.22 -24.72 4.87
C VAL A 556 -17.65 -23.89 6.06
N ALA A 557 -17.30 -24.33 7.27
CA ALA A 557 -17.43 -23.56 8.49
C ALA A 557 -16.08 -22.92 8.85
N LEU A 558 -16.12 -21.61 9.09
CA LEU A 558 -14.97 -20.73 9.34
C LEU A 558 -15.20 -19.98 10.66
N PRO A 559 -15.27 -20.69 11.80
CA PRO A 559 -15.56 -20.05 13.08
C PRO A 559 -14.43 -19.09 13.46
N LYS A 560 -14.83 -17.87 13.87
CA LYS A 560 -13.89 -16.82 14.26
C LYS A 560 -13.73 -16.77 15.77
N THR A 561 -12.49 -16.73 16.21
CA THR A 561 -12.15 -16.46 17.61
C THR A 561 -11.63 -15.04 17.77
N LEU A 562 -11.84 -14.48 18.96
CA LEU A 562 -11.20 -13.25 19.40
C LEU A 562 -9.78 -13.59 19.90
N ARG A 563 -8.77 -12.85 19.44
CA ARG A 563 -7.39 -13.02 19.89
C ARG A 563 -6.67 -11.68 19.97
N ILE A 564 -5.53 -11.68 20.66
CA ILE A 564 -4.64 -10.55 20.84
C ILE A 564 -3.37 -10.83 20.03
N GLU A 565 -2.92 -9.87 19.21
CA GLU A 565 -1.65 -9.92 18.51
C GLU A 565 -0.74 -8.81 19.03
N PRO A 566 0.21 -9.12 19.92
CA PRO A 566 1.13 -8.14 20.50
C PRO A 566 2.23 -7.74 19.49
N LEU A 567 2.78 -6.54 19.68
CA LEU A 567 3.99 -6.13 18.97
C LEU A 567 5.23 -6.85 19.54
N PRO A 568 6.19 -7.21 18.67
CA PRO A 568 7.36 -7.99 19.09
C PRO A 568 8.25 -7.23 20.11
N ASP A 569 8.40 -5.92 19.93
CA ASP A 569 9.21 -5.04 20.78
C ASP A 569 8.44 -4.46 21.99
N ASN A 570 7.13 -4.56 22.00
CA ASN A 570 6.28 -4.10 23.09
C ASN A 570 5.05 -5.00 23.27
N PRO A 571 5.17 -6.13 24.01
CA PRO A 571 4.07 -7.07 24.21
C PRO A 571 2.82 -6.50 24.88
N ARG A 572 2.93 -5.36 25.54
CA ARG A 572 1.78 -4.65 26.09
C ARG A 572 0.97 -3.92 25.03
N ARG A 573 1.60 -3.56 23.92
CA ARG A 573 0.90 -2.92 22.80
C ARG A 573 0.46 -3.96 21.80
N ALA A 574 -0.84 -4.17 21.70
CA ALA A 574 -1.39 -5.26 20.90
C ALA A 574 -2.61 -4.83 20.09
N SER A 575 -2.82 -5.52 19.00
CA SER A 575 -4.02 -5.43 18.17
C SER A 575 -5.04 -6.49 18.60
N LEU A 576 -6.31 -6.16 18.50
CA LEU A 576 -7.41 -7.08 18.73
C LEU A 576 -7.91 -7.63 17.39
N MET A 577 -8.03 -8.95 17.30
CA MET A 577 -8.41 -9.64 16.06
C MET A 577 -9.69 -10.44 16.26
N TRP A 578 -10.53 -10.47 15.21
CA TRP A 578 -11.68 -11.36 15.11
C TRP A 578 -11.59 -12.19 13.81
N GLY A 579 -11.19 -13.44 13.94
CA GLY A 579 -10.77 -14.21 12.75
C GLY A 579 -9.66 -13.48 11.96
N PRO A 580 -9.81 -13.24 10.66
CA PRO A 580 -8.80 -12.53 9.86
C PRO A 580 -8.83 -11.01 10.05
N LEU A 581 -9.81 -10.46 10.77
CA LEU A 581 -10.11 -9.03 10.80
C LEU A 581 -9.47 -8.34 11.99
N VAL A 582 -8.77 -7.24 11.73
CA VAL A 582 -8.36 -6.27 12.75
C VAL A 582 -9.60 -5.55 13.27
N LEU A 583 -9.75 -5.47 14.58
CA LEU A 583 -10.77 -4.68 15.24
C LEU A 583 -10.22 -3.30 15.58
N ALA A 584 -10.75 -2.28 14.92
CA ALA A 584 -10.44 -0.89 15.24
C ALA A 584 -11.45 -0.36 16.27
N GLY A 585 -10.93 0.32 17.29
CA GLY A 585 -11.77 0.96 18.29
C GLY A 585 -12.12 2.39 17.89
N ASP A 586 -13.39 2.72 17.98
CA ASP A 586 -13.95 4.02 17.65
C ASP A 586 -13.71 5.04 18.77
N LEU A 587 -12.98 6.11 18.48
CA LEU A 587 -12.63 7.18 19.41
C LEU A 587 -13.42 8.48 19.17
N GLY A 588 -14.42 8.42 18.32
CA GLY A 588 -15.29 9.55 18.03
C GLY A 588 -15.18 10.04 16.56
N PRO A 589 -15.96 11.10 16.23
CA PRO A 589 -15.96 11.64 14.87
C PRO A 589 -14.58 12.18 14.47
N GLU A 590 -14.28 12.13 13.18
CA GLU A 590 -13.11 12.82 12.62
C GLU A 590 -13.21 14.32 12.94
N PRO A 591 -12.11 14.96 13.37
CA PRO A 591 -12.09 16.41 13.58
C PRO A 591 -12.46 17.16 12.30
N GLU A 592 -13.26 18.21 12.42
CA GLU A 592 -13.61 19.05 11.28
C GLU A 592 -12.33 19.57 10.59
N ARG A 593 -12.08 19.11 9.36
CA ARG A 593 -11.03 19.67 8.52
C ARG A 593 -11.49 21.03 8.03
N ARG A 594 -10.75 22.08 8.36
CA ARG A 594 -10.94 23.37 7.68
C ARG A 594 -10.74 23.16 6.18
N GLN A 595 -11.75 23.53 5.37
CA GLN A 595 -11.67 23.45 3.92
C GLN A 595 -10.37 24.13 3.42
N ARG A 596 -9.65 23.47 2.50
CA ARG A 596 -8.54 24.10 1.77
C ARG A 596 -9.04 25.42 1.18
N GLN A 597 -8.42 26.52 1.56
CA GLN A 597 -8.66 27.81 0.90
C GLN A 597 -8.16 27.72 -0.55
N THR A 598 -8.89 28.41 -1.43
CA THR A 598 -8.69 28.44 -2.87
C THR A 598 -7.29 28.86 -3.31
N GLU A 599 -6.90 28.42 -4.50
CA GLU A 599 -5.63 28.63 -5.20
C GLU A 599 -5.02 30.04 -5.00
N GLY A 600 -3.76 30.08 -4.57
CA GLY A 600 -2.93 31.30 -4.50
C GLY A 600 -2.23 31.56 -3.18
N GLU A 601 -2.72 31.05 -2.07
CA GLU A 601 -2.05 31.13 -0.78
C GLU A 601 -1.55 29.74 -0.40
N SER A 602 -0.24 29.60 -0.19
CA SER A 602 0.33 28.42 0.46
C SER A 602 -0.29 28.32 1.85
N PRO A 603 -1.25 27.44 2.14
CA PRO A 603 -1.85 27.41 3.45
C PRO A 603 -0.82 26.88 4.43
N ALA A 604 -0.41 27.71 5.37
CA ALA A 604 0.07 27.20 6.63
C ALA A 604 -0.95 26.16 7.10
N ARG A 605 -0.62 24.88 7.02
CA ARG A 605 -1.49 23.83 7.61
C ARG A 605 -1.67 24.21 9.07
N PRO A 606 -2.89 24.50 9.55
CA PRO A 606 -3.09 24.67 10.98
C PRO A 606 -2.57 23.40 11.65
N ALA A 607 -1.95 23.56 12.82
CA ALA A 607 -1.51 22.40 13.60
C ALA A 607 -2.68 21.41 13.69
N PRO A 608 -2.45 20.13 13.44
CA PRO A 608 -3.52 19.15 13.59
C PRO A 608 -4.10 19.29 15.00
N PRO A 609 -5.42 19.17 15.17
CA PRO A 609 -6.03 19.16 16.49
C PRO A 609 -5.36 18.09 17.34
N ALA A 610 -5.30 18.31 18.65
CA ALA A 610 -4.73 17.33 19.56
C ALA A 610 -5.43 15.97 19.31
N PRO A 611 -4.70 14.89 19.05
CA PRO A 611 -5.32 13.61 18.80
C PRO A 611 -6.18 13.22 20.02
N PRO A 612 -7.36 12.62 19.83
CA PRO A 612 -8.17 12.16 20.93
C PRO A 612 -7.39 11.14 21.75
N LYS A 613 -7.67 11.12 23.05
CA LYS A 613 -7.02 10.19 23.98
C LYS A 613 -7.41 8.77 23.61
N VAL A 614 -6.43 7.88 23.54
CA VAL A 614 -6.68 6.44 23.37
C VAL A 614 -6.77 5.82 24.77
N PRO A 615 -7.89 5.20 25.16
CA PRO A 615 -7.99 4.48 26.43
C PRO A 615 -7.00 3.32 26.49
N VAL A 616 -6.48 3.01 27.68
CA VAL A 616 -5.76 1.77 27.92
C VAL A 616 -6.72 0.66 28.32
N LEU A 617 -6.37 -0.60 28.11
CA LEU A 617 -7.17 -1.75 28.47
C LEU A 617 -6.55 -2.49 29.67
N VAL A 618 -7.23 -2.47 30.81
CA VAL A 618 -6.76 -3.14 32.02
C VAL A 618 -7.31 -4.57 32.05
N ALA A 619 -6.73 -5.41 31.20
CA ALA A 619 -7.19 -6.79 30.95
C ALA A 619 -6.08 -7.76 30.48
N ALA A 620 -4.77 -7.42 30.62
CA ALA A 620 -3.67 -8.15 30.01
C ALA A 620 -3.65 -9.67 30.26
N GLU A 621 -4.05 -10.14 31.44
CA GLU A 621 -4.07 -11.57 31.79
C GLU A 621 -5.45 -12.22 31.64
N ARG A 622 -6.45 -11.49 31.14
CA ARG A 622 -7.80 -12.00 30.98
C ARG A 622 -8.03 -12.50 29.57
N PRO A 623 -8.66 -13.67 29.36
CA PRO A 623 -9.07 -14.12 28.02
C PRO A 623 -9.93 -13.04 27.34
N VAL A 624 -9.60 -12.67 26.13
CA VAL A 624 -10.22 -11.53 25.42
C VAL A 624 -11.73 -11.64 25.33
N ALA A 625 -12.27 -12.84 25.11
CA ALA A 625 -13.71 -13.11 25.05
C ALA A 625 -14.45 -12.84 26.38
N THR A 626 -13.74 -12.66 27.51
CA THR A 626 -14.37 -12.37 28.80
C THR A 626 -14.67 -10.89 29.02
N TRP A 627 -14.07 -10.00 28.22
CA TRP A 627 -14.20 -8.55 28.38
C TRP A 627 -14.47 -7.79 27.07
N LEU A 628 -14.31 -8.44 25.92
CA LEU A 628 -14.71 -7.89 24.62
C LEU A 628 -16.00 -8.60 24.20
N GLN A 629 -17.13 -7.96 24.47
CA GLN A 629 -18.45 -8.57 24.30
C GLN A 629 -19.09 -8.18 22.96
N PRO A 630 -19.73 -9.12 22.24
CA PRO A 630 -20.44 -8.80 21.02
C PRO A 630 -21.63 -7.89 21.31
N VAL A 631 -21.87 -6.91 20.44
CA VAL A 631 -23.04 -6.03 20.53
C VAL A 631 -24.27 -6.74 19.95
N ALA A 632 -25.31 -6.90 20.73
CA ALA A 632 -26.52 -7.59 20.30
C ALA A 632 -27.17 -6.93 19.07
N GLY A 633 -27.47 -7.73 18.05
CA GLY A 633 -28.09 -7.27 16.80
C GLY A 633 -27.14 -6.54 15.85
N ALA A 634 -25.84 -6.46 16.15
CA ALA A 634 -24.82 -5.80 15.32
C ALA A 634 -23.63 -6.75 15.07
N PRO A 635 -23.72 -7.69 14.12
CA PRO A 635 -22.66 -8.63 13.83
C PRO A 635 -21.32 -7.92 13.53
N GLY A 636 -20.22 -8.45 14.07
CA GLY A 636 -18.87 -7.89 13.93
C GLY A 636 -18.62 -6.65 14.78
N ARG A 637 -19.57 -6.17 15.57
CA ARG A 637 -19.37 -5.11 16.56
C ARG A 637 -19.17 -5.69 17.95
N PHE A 638 -18.22 -5.10 18.68
CA PHE A 638 -17.88 -5.51 20.04
C PHE A 638 -17.76 -4.27 20.92
N LYS A 639 -17.86 -4.50 22.24
CA LYS A 639 -17.70 -3.44 23.23
C LYS A 639 -16.83 -3.94 24.37
N SER A 640 -15.92 -3.10 24.85
CA SER A 640 -15.15 -3.40 26.04
C SER A 640 -16.06 -3.35 27.27
N ASP A 641 -15.98 -4.36 28.13
CA ASP A 641 -16.77 -4.44 29.35
C ASP A 641 -15.92 -4.14 30.57
N GLY A 642 -15.99 -2.91 31.05
CA GLY A 642 -15.39 -2.44 32.30
C GLY A 642 -13.86 -2.45 32.34
N VAL A 643 -13.14 -2.66 31.21
CA VAL A 643 -11.68 -2.76 31.17
C VAL A 643 -11.00 -1.51 30.64
N GLY A 644 -11.67 -0.69 29.85
CA GLY A 644 -11.12 0.55 29.32
C GLY A 644 -10.91 1.58 30.44
N ARG A 645 -9.78 2.30 30.38
CA ARG A 645 -9.44 3.40 31.32
C ARG A 645 -8.94 4.60 30.52
N GLU A 646 -9.48 5.77 30.84
CA GLU A 646 -8.89 7.01 30.34
C GLU A 646 -7.47 7.19 30.89
N PRO A 647 -6.52 7.56 30.04
CA PRO A 647 -5.12 7.71 30.45
C PRO A 647 -4.85 8.97 31.30
N ASP A 648 -5.89 9.71 31.68
CA ASP A 648 -5.79 10.85 32.57
C ASP A 648 -5.66 10.45 34.04
N ALA A 649 -5.36 11.42 34.91
CA ALA A 649 -5.14 11.20 36.33
C ALA A 649 -6.29 10.53 37.07
N GLY A 650 -7.48 10.53 36.49
CA GLY A 650 -8.66 9.90 37.08
C GLY A 650 -8.77 8.40 36.81
N GLY A 651 -8.15 7.91 35.73
CA GLY A 651 -8.28 6.50 35.29
C GLY A 651 -9.75 6.05 35.19
N ARG A 652 -10.66 6.94 34.81
CA ARG A 652 -12.08 6.67 34.70
C ARG A 652 -12.33 5.52 33.72
N VAL A 653 -13.35 4.72 34.02
CA VAL A 653 -13.81 3.69 33.09
C VAL A 653 -14.28 4.36 31.80
N SER A 654 -13.71 3.92 30.68
CA SER A 654 -14.09 4.36 29.35
C SER A 654 -14.36 3.12 28.51
N GLU A 655 -15.56 2.98 28.03
CA GLU A 655 -15.91 1.87 27.16
C GLU A 655 -15.61 2.24 25.71
N VAL A 656 -15.04 1.30 24.97
CA VAL A 656 -14.70 1.46 23.56
C VAL A 656 -15.54 0.49 22.74
N GLU A 657 -16.12 0.98 21.67
CA GLU A 657 -16.75 0.13 20.65
C GLU A 657 -15.72 -0.23 19.58
N PHE A 658 -15.70 -1.50 19.18
CA PHE A 658 -14.80 -2.07 18.21
C PHE A 658 -15.59 -2.64 17.04
N GLN A 659 -15.03 -2.48 15.84
CA GLN A 659 -15.56 -3.11 14.63
C GLN A 659 -14.44 -3.44 13.65
N PRO A 660 -14.70 -4.28 12.62
CA PRO A 660 -13.72 -4.54 11.56
C PRO A 660 -13.18 -3.25 10.98
N PHE A 661 -11.85 -3.16 10.86
CA PHE A 661 -11.15 -1.93 10.47
C PHE A 661 -11.66 -1.37 9.14
N PHE A 662 -11.93 -2.20 8.15
CA PHE A 662 -12.46 -1.77 6.86
C PHE A 662 -13.87 -1.13 6.90
N ARG A 663 -14.54 -1.14 8.06
CA ARG A 663 -15.83 -0.46 8.27
C ARG A 663 -15.71 0.90 8.96
N LEU A 664 -14.56 1.15 9.59
CA LEU A 664 -14.37 2.35 10.42
C LEU A 664 -13.76 3.49 9.60
N HIS A 665 -14.62 4.27 8.95
CA HIS A 665 -14.24 5.41 8.13
C HIS A 665 -14.78 6.72 8.71
N ARG A 666 -14.13 7.86 8.39
CA ARG A 666 -14.52 9.21 8.84
C ARG A 666 -14.63 9.34 10.36
N ARG A 667 -13.81 8.55 11.05
CA ARG A 667 -13.73 8.48 12.50
C ARG A 667 -12.30 8.61 12.94
N THR A 668 -12.09 9.05 14.16
CA THR A 668 -10.84 8.84 14.86
C THR A 668 -10.83 7.42 15.44
N TYR A 669 -9.70 6.73 15.33
CA TYR A 669 -9.60 5.34 15.75
C TYR A 669 -8.21 4.97 16.24
N SER A 670 -8.11 3.79 16.83
CA SER A 670 -6.86 3.06 17.06
C SER A 670 -7.05 1.58 16.72
N THR A 671 -6.01 0.94 16.20
CA THR A 671 -5.99 -0.51 15.98
C THR A 671 -5.06 -1.22 16.97
N TYR A 672 -4.19 -0.48 17.67
CA TYR A 672 -3.33 -0.98 18.73
C TYR A 672 -3.67 -0.36 20.08
N TRP A 673 -3.60 -1.17 21.12
CA TRP A 673 -4.04 -0.83 22.48
C TRP A 673 -2.97 -1.22 23.49
N ASP A 674 -2.72 -0.37 24.46
CA ASP A 674 -1.83 -0.70 25.56
C ASP A 674 -2.63 -1.49 26.62
N LEU A 675 -2.21 -2.73 26.87
CA LEU A 675 -2.81 -3.65 27.81
C LEU A 675 -2.03 -3.71 29.11
N PHE A 676 -2.72 -3.62 30.22
CA PHE A 676 -2.14 -3.68 31.57
C PHE A 676 -2.88 -4.70 32.43
N THR A 677 -2.15 -5.32 33.34
CA THR A 677 -2.78 -5.93 34.52
C THR A 677 -3.24 -4.83 35.50
N PRO A 678 -4.20 -5.09 36.40
CA PRO A 678 -4.59 -4.10 37.42
C PRO A 678 -3.42 -3.56 38.25
N GLY A 679 -2.46 -4.43 38.63
CA GLY A 679 -1.28 -4.03 39.42
C GLY A 679 -0.31 -3.14 38.64
N GLU A 680 -0.05 -3.46 37.38
CA GLU A 680 0.79 -2.62 36.49
C GLU A 680 0.14 -1.25 36.28
N TRP A 681 -1.17 -1.23 36.02
CA TRP A 681 -1.89 0.02 35.82
C TRP A 681 -1.81 0.94 37.02
N ASP A 682 -2.02 0.40 38.22
CA ASP A 682 -1.92 1.17 39.47
C ASP A 682 -0.55 1.80 39.67
N GLN A 683 0.52 1.13 39.25
CA GLN A 683 1.89 1.64 39.32
C GLN A 683 2.21 2.68 38.23
N GLN A 684 1.66 2.54 37.04
CA GLN A 684 2.07 3.32 35.86
C GLN A 684 1.11 4.45 35.49
N LYS A 685 -0.14 4.43 36.00
CA LYS A 685 -1.18 5.37 35.57
C LYS A 685 -0.80 6.84 35.68
N ALA A 686 -0.03 7.23 36.71
CA ALA A 686 0.40 8.62 36.89
C ALA A 686 1.44 9.05 35.84
N ALA A 687 2.42 8.20 35.56
CA ALA A 687 3.44 8.48 34.55
C ALA A 687 2.83 8.48 33.14
N TYR A 688 1.94 7.53 32.86
CA TYR A 688 1.22 7.43 31.60
C TYR A 688 0.33 8.66 31.34
N ALA A 689 -0.39 9.12 32.40
CA ALA A 689 -1.19 10.35 32.33
C ALA A 689 -0.32 11.60 32.09
N ALA A 690 0.81 11.69 32.74
CA ALA A 690 1.74 12.82 32.58
C ALA A 690 2.30 12.86 31.15
N ASP A 691 2.70 11.72 30.59
CA ASP A 691 3.20 11.64 29.21
C ASP A 691 2.10 11.92 28.19
N ALA A 692 0.90 11.37 28.37
CA ALA A 692 -0.26 11.66 27.53
C ALA A 692 -0.60 13.16 27.52
N GLU A 693 -0.56 13.81 28.68
CA GLU A 693 -0.81 15.24 28.79
C GLU A 693 0.30 16.07 28.16
N ARG A 694 1.56 15.67 28.30
CA ARG A 694 2.70 16.32 27.64
C ARG A 694 2.55 16.29 26.12
N LEU A 695 2.23 15.12 25.55
CA LEU A 695 2.02 14.96 24.10
C LEU A 695 0.81 15.75 23.63
N ARG A 696 -0.28 15.78 24.40
CA ARG A 696 -1.47 16.56 24.10
C ARG A 696 -1.16 18.06 24.07
N LYS A 697 -0.43 18.57 25.07
CA LYS A 697 -0.01 19.98 25.10
C LYS A 697 0.88 20.33 23.92
N LEU A 698 1.84 19.47 23.60
CA LEU A 698 2.75 19.66 22.48
C LEU A 698 1.98 19.69 21.14
N ALA A 699 1.04 18.76 20.93
CA ALA A 699 0.19 18.73 19.74
C ALA A 699 -0.68 19.99 19.66
N ALA A 700 -1.33 20.40 20.76
CA ALA A 700 -2.17 21.59 20.80
C ALA A 700 -1.38 22.88 20.57
N ALA A 701 -0.13 22.95 21.04
CA ALA A 701 0.76 24.09 20.84
C ALA A 701 1.35 24.13 19.42
N SER A 702 1.34 23.05 18.68
CA SER A 702 1.99 22.92 17.38
C SER A 702 1.28 23.76 16.30
N VAL A 703 2.05 24.59 15.61
CA VAL A 703 1.62 25.39 14.46
C VAL A 703 2.03 24.69 13.16
N ALA A 704 3.20 24.06 13.14
CA ALA A 704 3.69 23.27 12.02
C ALA A 704 4.60 22.15 12.48
N TYR A 705 4.66 21.07 11.71
CA TYR A 705 5.63 20.02 11.82
C TYR A 705 6.18 19.65 10.45
N LEU A 706 7.49 19.54 10.35
CA LEU A 706 8.20 19.14 9.15
C LEU A 706 9.15 17.98 9.50
N GLN A 707 9.17 16.96 8.67
CA GLN A 707 10.15 15.89 8.69
C GLN A 707 11.26 16.19 7.67
N PRO A 708 12.44 16.69 8.10
CA PRO A 708 13.58 16.91 7.20
C PRO A 708 14.06 15.59 6.58
N GLY A 709 14.59 15.69 5.34
CA GLY A 709 15.04 14.50 4.60
C GLY A 709 13.94 13.82 3.79
N GLU A 710 12.68 14.15 4.01
CA GLU A 710 11.54 13.72 3.22
C GLU A 710 11.23 14.74 2.12
N VAL A 711 11.69 14.47 0.90
CA VAL A 711 11.69 15.43 -0.21
C VAL A 711 10.31 15.98 -0.52
N VAL A 712 9.27 15.15 -0.42
CA VAL A 712 7.88 15.54 -0.68
C VAL A 712 7.40 16.59 0.32
N PHE A 713 7.69 16.38 1.61
CA PHE A 713 7.29 17.32 2.67
C PHE A 713 8.15 18.59 2.67
N GLU A 714 9.46 18.43 2.45
CA GLU A 714 10.37 19.58 2.39
C GLU A 714 9.96 20.59 1.33
N ARG A 715 9.38 20.15 0.22
CA ARG A 715 8.85 21.05 -0.84
C ARG A 715 7.69 21.90 -0.35
N GLN A 716 6.81 21.37 0.51
CA GLN A 716 5.69 22.12 1.05
C GLN A 716 6.17 23.30 1.92
N PHE A 717 7.39 23.21 2.44
CA PHE A 717 8.04 24.22 3.28
C PHE A 717 9.14 25.00 2.55
N ASN A 718 9.07 25.09 1.22
CA ASN A 718 10.02 25.84 0.39
C ASN A 718 11.49 25.51 0.68
N TYR A 719 11.82 24.21 0.77
CA TYR A 719 13.19 23.77 1.01
C TYR A 719 14.19 24.39 0.03
N GLN A 720 15.25 25.00 0.56
CA GLN A 720 16.38 25.53 -0.17
C GLN A 720 17.67 25.04 0.48
N ALA A 721 18.74 24.83 -0.29
CA ALA A 721 20.01 24.37 0.24
C ALA A 721 21.20 24.80 -0.58
N GLY A 722 22.34 24.92 0.09
CA GLY A 722 23.64 25.04 -0.53
C GLY A 722 24.27 23.69 -0.85
N GLU A 723 25.48 23.72 -1.39
CA GLU A 723 26.26 22.53 -1.74
C GLU A 723 26.50 21.62 -0.50
N GLY A 724 26.38 20.30 -0.70
CA GLY A 724 26.62 19.30 0.34
C GLY A 724 25.50 19.11 1.35
N ALA A 725 24.32 19.67 1.11
CA ALA A 725 23.11 19.33 1.86
C ALA A 725 22.51 18.03 1.30
N GLN A 726 22.34 17.01 2.17
CA GLN A 726 21.89 15.70 1.75
C GLN A 726 20.95 15.08 2.79
N PRO A 727 19.99 14.23 2.37
CA PRO A 727 19.20 13.44 3.29
C PRO A 727 20.08 12.40 3.97
N GLN A 728 19.75 12.03 5.18
CA GLN A 728 20.38 10.97 5.94
C GLN A 728 19.32 10.22 6.75
N ARG A 729 19.57 8.94 7.04
CA ARG A 729 18.75 8.15 7.95
C ARG A 729 19.60 7.59 9.08
N ILE A 730 19.05 7.65 10.29
CA ILE A 730 19.65 7.03 11.47
C ILE A 730 18.51 6.30 12.21
N LEU A 731 18.71 5.02 12.48
CA LEU A 731 17.70 4.14 13.08
C LEU A 731 16.35 4.26 12.34
N GLY A 732 16.40 4.28 11.01
CA GLY A 732 15.21 4.39 10.16
C GLY A 732 14.58 5.78 10.08
N ARG A 733 14.87 6.71 10.98
CA ARG A 733 14.31 8.07 10.97
C ARG A 733 15.05 8.95 9.96
N PRO A 734 14.33 9.58 9.01
CA PRO A 734 14.95 10.49 8.05
C PRO A 734 15.35 11.80 8.71
N GLY A 735 16.36 12.43 8.14
CA GLY A 735 16.85 13.73 8.56
C GLY A 735 17.59 14.42 7.42
N ARG A 736 17.94 15.68 7.64
CA ARG A 736 18.72 16.51 6.72
C ARG A 736 20.00 16.98 7.40
N ARG A 737 21.15 16.74 6.76
CA ARG A 737 22.43 17.32 7.17
C ARG A 737 23.01 18.19 6.06
N GLY A 738 23.95 19.08 6.37
CA GLY A 738 24.57 19.94 5.38
C GLY A 738 25.99 20.33 5.71
N ARG A 739 26.80 20.58 4.67
CA ARG A 739 28.16 21.13 4.81
C ARG A 739 28.20 22.65 4.70
N THR A 740 27.16 23.23 4.15
CA THR A 740 27.04 24.69 3.96
C THR A 740 25.81 25.23 4.68
N TRP A 741 24.63 25.06 4.10
CA TRP A 741 23.36 25.50 4.67
C TRP A 741 22.17 24.79 4.04
N PHE A 742 21.06 24.79 4.77
CA PHE A 742 19.73 24.53 4.24
C PHE A 742 18.67 25.30 5.02
N SER A 743 17.50 25.54 4.42
CA SER A 743 16.43 26.33 5.02
C SER A 743 15.03 25.85 4.65
N TYR A 744 14.07 26.25 5.49
CA TYR A 744 12.65 25.99 5.32
C TYR A 744 11.83 27.22 5.70
N ASP A 745 10.71 27.46 5.02
CA ASP A 745 9.71 28.43 5.42
C ASP A 745 8.72 27.78 6.37
N LEU A 746 8.74 28.13 7.64
CA LEU A 746 7.85 27.60 8.65
C LEU A 746 6.76 28.62 9.02
N PRO A 747 5.48 28.18 9.11
CA PRO A 747 4.38 29.01 9.58
C PRO A 747 4.61 29.50 11.01
N VAL A 748 4.18 30.74 11.29
CA VAL A 748 4.16 31.35 12.63
C VAL A 748 2.83 32.05 12.87
N GLU A 749 2.47 32.19 14.15
CA GLU A 749 1.31 32.97 14.60
C GLU A 749 1.77 34.22 15.35
N PRO A 750 1.67 35.43 14.73
CA PRO A 750 2.26 36.65 15.28
C PRO A 750 1.62 37.13 16.59
N ALA A 751 0.47 36.58 16.95
CA ALA A 751 -0.20 36.90 18.23
C ALA A 751 0.37 36.13 19.43
N HIS A 752 1.25 35.14 19.18
CA HIS A 752 1.81 34.27 20.20
C HIS A 752 3.34 34.30 20.22
N PRO A 753 4.00 34.12 21.37
CA PRO A 753 5.42 33.78 21.41
C PRO A 753 5.65 32.47 20.67
N MET A 754 6.65 32.41 19.79
CA MET A 754 6.92 31.23 18.99
C MET A 754 8.20 30.54 19.45
N VAL A 755 8.18 29.21 19.42
CA VAL A 755 9.34 28.35 19.73
C VAL A 755 9.52 27.33 18.61
N LEU A 756 10.74 27.25 18.11
CA LEU A 756 11.17 26.18 17.20
C LEU A 756 11.74 25.03 18.04
N ILE A 757 11.23 23.83 17.85
CA ILE A 757 11.81 22.60 18.36
C ILE A 757 12.51 21.89 17.20
N ALA A 758 13.79 21.56 17.37
CA ALA A 758 14.53 20.74 16.43
C ALA A 758 15.00 19.45 17.09
N THR A 759 14.75 18.33 16.42
CA THR A 759 15.16 16.99 16.88
C THR A 759 16.52 16.63 16.31
N TYR A 760 17.42 16.18 17.14
CA TYR A 760 18.78 15.70 16.82
C TYR A 760 18.99 14.27 17.34
N PHE A 761 20.12 13.65 16.95
CA PHE A 761 20.53 12.35 17.44
C PHE A 761 21.92 12.43 18.10
N SER A 762 22.04 11.98 19.33
CA SER A 762 23.29 12.11 20.12
C SER A 762 24.45 11.22 19.64
N GLY A 763 24.15 10.25 18.78
CA GLY A 763 25.17 9.37 18.15
C GLY A 763 25.48 9.73 16.68
N ASP A 764 25.01 10.88 16.18
CA ASP A 764 25.19 11.27 14.78
C ASP A 764 26.61 11.80 14.53
N ARG A 765 27.56 10.85 14.26
CA ARG A 765 28.88 11.29 13.87
C ARG A 765 29.70 10.33 13.03
N ARG A 766 30.35 10.93 12.04
CA ARG A 766 31.52 10.39 11.35
C ARG A 766 32.66 11.44 11.46
N GLY A 767 33.21 11.63 12.66
CA GLY A 767 34.52 12.28 12.86
C GLY A 767 34.59 13.81 12.78
N THR A 768 33.54 14.56 12.43
CA THR A 768 33.61 16.03 12.33
C THR A 768 32.64 16.67 13.33
N PRO A 769 33.06 17.67 14.12
CA PRO A 769 32.17 18.42 15.02
C PRO A 769 31.02 19.07 14.23
N ALA A 770 29.86 19.15 14.84
CA ALA A 770 28.73 19.84 14.26
C ALA A 770 28.55 21.22 14.92
N ASP A 771 29.23 22.22 14.31
CA ASP A 771 29.14 23.62 14.73
C ASP A 771 28.38 24.40 13.67
N PHE A 772 27.23 24.93 14.04
CA PHE A 772 26.36 25.61 13.10
C PHE A 772 25.49 26.66 13.79
N GLU A 773 24.96 27.60 13.02
CA GLU A 773 24.02 28.61 13.47
C GLU A 773 22.60 28.25 13.06
N ILE A 774 21.62 28.62 13.88
CA ILE A 774 20.22 28.66 13.49
C ILE A 774 19.84 30.10 13.27
N GLN A 775 19.39 30.42 12.07
CA GLN A 775 19.02 31.76 11.67
C GLN A 775 17.51 31.77 11.34
N VAL A 776 16.85 32.91 11.69
CA VAL A 776 15.47 33.19 11.32
C VAL A 776 15.46 34.49 10.54
N ASP A 777 15.01 34.41 9.28
CA ASP A 777 15.03 35.55 8.33
C ASP A 777 16.39 36.25 8.23
N GLY A 778 17.46 35.44 8.24
CA GLY A 778 18.87 35.88 8.13
C GLY A 778 19.50 36.37 9.44
N ARG A 779 18.76 36.43 10.56
CA ARG A 779 19.31 36.80 11.86
C ARG A 779 19.59 35.52 12.70
N THR A 780 20.80 35.38 13.19
CA THR A 780 21.20 34.29 14.09
C THR A 780 20.44 34.37 15.41
N ILE A 781 19.73 33.28 15.75
CA ILE A 781 19.00 33.15 17.01
C ILE A 781 19.68 32.20 17.98
N SER A 782 20.54 31.30 17.46
CA SER A 782 21.27 30.34 18.27
C SER A 782 22.52 29.84 17.57
N ASP A 783 23.57 29.63 18.36
CA ASP A 783 24.79 28.90 18.01
C ASP A 783 24.73 27.50 18.61
N GLN A 784 24.99 26.49 17.79
CA GLN A 784 24.95 25.09 18.22
C GLN A 784 26.32 24.43 18.09
N HIS A 785 26.69 23.74 19.16
CA HIS A 785 27.83 22.82 19.17
C HIS A 785 27.33 21.47 19.66
N LEU A 786 27.12 20.52 18.76
CA LEU A 786 26.61 19.21 19.11
C LEU A 786 27.73 18.17 19.07
N GLY A 787 27.92 17.53 20.24
CA GLY A 787 28.88 16.47 20.49
C GLY A 787 28.23 15.08 20.60
N LEU A 788 29.05 14.00 20.50
CA LEU A 788 28.62 12.65 20.87
C LEU A 788 28.30 12.61 22.36
N SER A 789 27.20 12.00 22.73
CA SER A 789 26.87 11.71 24.14
C SER A 789 26.12 10.39 24.23
N ASP A 790 26.40 9.62 25.28
CA ASP A 790 25.68 8.39 25.60
C ASP A 790 24.53 8.71 26.59
N PRO A 791 23.42 7.98 26.49
CA PRO A 791 23.09 6.97 25.45
C PRO A 791 22.77 7.58 24.10
N HIS A 792 23.05 6.86 23.01
CA HIS A 792 22.69 7.27 21.65
C HIS A 792 21.17 7.28 21.49
N ARG A 793 20.58 8.47 21.49
CA ARG A 793 19.12 8.66 21.39
C ARG A 793 18.76 9.93 20.64
N PHE A 794 17.53 9.99 20.15
CA PHE A 794 16.94 11.24 19.68
C PHE A 794 16.63 12.16 20.86
N PHE A 795 16.85 13.46 20.66
CA PHE A 795 16.55 14.50 21.66
C PHE A 795 16.14 15.79 20.98
N ASP A 796 15.31 16.57 21.68
CA ASP A 796 14.79 17.84 21.18
C ASP A 796 15.53 18.99 21.82
N LEU A 797 15.80 20.06 21.04
CA LEU A 797 16.25 21.36 21.52
C LEU A 797 15.24 22.44 21.12
N GLU A 798 14.96 23.34 22.06
CA GLU A 798 14.01 24.41 21.90
C GLU A 798 14.72 25.75 21.64
N TYR A 799 14.25 26.50 20.64
CA TYR A 799 14.77 27.79 20.25
C TYR A 799 13.63 28.82 20.27
N ARG A 800 13.69 29.76 21.19
CA ARG A 800 12.69 30.86 21.23
C ARG A 800 12.94 31.84 20.11
N LEU A 801 11.91 32.14 19.34
CA LEU A 801 11.98 33.16 18.29
C LEU A 801 11.82 34.53 18.93
N PRO A 802 12.71 35.50 18.65
CA PRO A 802 12.50 36.91 19.03
C PRO A 802 11.18 37.45 18.47
N GLU A 803 10.42 38.16 19.31
CA GLU A 803 9.08 38.66 18.94
C GLU A 803 9.10 39.58 17.71
N ASP A 804 10.17 40.38 17.56
CA ASP A 804 10.35 41.27 16.42
C ASP A 804 10.52 40.53 15.08
N LEU A 805 10.99 39.26 15.09
CA LEU A 805 11.10 38.44 13.90
C LEU A 805 9.78 37.80 13.50
N VAL A 806 8.83 37.71 14.41
CA VAL A 806 7.52 37.04 14.18
C VAL A 806 6.41 38.10 13.92
N ARG A 807 6.54 39.24 14.50
CA ARG A 807 5.50 40.30 14.48
C ARG A 807 5.02 40.66 13.06
N GLY A 808 3.72 40.48 12.82
CA GLY A 808 3.08 40.80 11.53
C GLY A 808 3.35 39.81 10.40
N LYS A 809 3.96 38.65 10.70
CA LYS A 809 4.27 37.61 9.69
C LYS A 809 3.41 36.37 9.90
N SER A 810 3.09 35.70 8.81
CA SER A 810 2.44 34.39 8.81
C SER A 810 3.44 33.22 8.68
N LYS A 811 4.68 33.50 8.26
CA LYS A 811 5.78 32.54 8.13
C LYS A 811 7.13 33.22 8.32
N VAL A 812 8.12 32.42 8.66
CA VAL A 812 9.54 32.81 8.74
C VAL A 812 10.42 31.78 8.05
N THR A 813 11.56 32.22 7.51
CA THR A 813 12.56 31.32 6.95
C THR A 813 13.54 30.90 8.05
N VAL A 814 13.52 29.61 8.43
CA VAL A 814 14.47 29.01 9.34
C VAL A 814 15.63 28.42 8.53
N ARG A 815 16.84 28.87 8.77
CA ARG A 815 18.07 28.45 8.09
C ARG A 815 19.04 27.87 9.09
N PHE A 816 19.58 26.70 8.75
CA PHE A 816 20.71 26.08 9.42
C PHE A 816 21.96 26.39 8.60
N GLN A 817 22.96 27.04 9.22
CA GLN A 817 24.17 27.51 8.57
C GLN A 817 25.40 26.87 9.22
N ALA A 818 26.15 26.04 8.51
CA ALA A 818 27.41 25.50 9.00
C ALA A 818 28.45 26.62 9.24
N LYS A 819 29.22 26.51 10.32
CA LYS A 819 30.41 27.35 10.55
C LYS A 819 31.57 26.89 9.69
N GLN A 820 32.55 27.76 9.45
CA GLN A 820 33.71 27.47 8.62
C GLN A 820 34.45 26.22 9.15
N GLY A 821 34.67 25.24 8.28
CA GLY A 821 35.36 23.99 8.64
C GLY A 821 34.51 22.98 9.41
N SER A 822 33.22 23.23 9.57
CA SER A 822 32.29 22.35 10.28
C SER A 822 31.10 21.93 9.41
N GLN A 823 30.11 21.31 10.01
CA GLN A 823 28.89 20.85 9.36
C GLN A 823 27.67 21.10 10.26
N ILE A 824 26.46 21.00 9.65
CA ILE A 824 25.21 20.98 10.37
C ILE A 824 24.96 19.55 10.82
N ALA A 825 24.64 19.36 12.10
CA ALA A 825 24.14 18.06 12.60
C ALA A 825 22.87 17.66 11.85
N THR A 826 22.62 16.35 11.73
CA THR A 826 21.40 15.89 11.10
C THR A 826 20.18 16.34 11.91
N VAL A 827 19.27 17.05 11.27
CA VAL A 827 18.00 17.51 11.83
C VAL A 827 16.93 16.49 11.46
N PHE A 828 16.32 15.82 12.45
CA PHE A 828 15.36 14.73 12.31
C PHE A 828 13.91 15.13 12.53
N GLY A 829 13.65 16.36 12.83
CA GLY A 829 12.31 16.92 13.02
C GLY A 829 12.39 18.41 13.26
N LEU A 830 11.46 19.16 12.71
CA LEU A 830 11.27 20.58 12.99
C LEU A 830 9.81 20.80 13.34
N ARG A 831 9.58 21.41 14.50
CA ARG A 831 8.24 21.73 14.98
C ARG A 831 8.20 23.21 15.40
N MET A 832 7.23 23.95 14.89
CA MET A 832 6.95 25.31 15.35
C MET A 832 5.77 25.24 16.31
N ILE A 833 5.95 25.77 17.51
CA ILE A 833 4.91 25.76 18.56
C ILE A 833 4.65 27.17 19.12
N ARG A 834 3.46 27.34 19.68
CA ARG A 834 3.13 28.48 20.56
C ARG A 834 3.79 28.29 21.92
N GLY A 835 4.68 29.18 22.31
CA GLY A 835 5.45 29.07 23.55
C GLY A 835 4.66 29.32 24.83
N ASP A 836 3.50 29.96 24.77
CA ASP A 836 2.58 30.16 25.87
C ASP A 836 1.70 28.93 26.16
N ALA A 837 1.50 28.07 25.18
CA ALA A 837 0.71 26.83 25.31
C ALA A 837 1.54 25.60 25.69
N ALA A 838 2.87 25.70 25.67
CA ALA A 838 3.79 24.60 25.98
C ALA A 838 4.16 24.47 27.48
N ARG A 839 3.71 25.40 28.32
CA ARG A 839 4.02 25.43 29.77
C ARG A 839 2.95 24.77 30.63
#